data_06e04c33f2680447f198cab4c8b0df0e
#
_entry.id   06e04c33f2680447f198cab4c8b0df0e
#
_cell.length_a   1.000
_cell.length_b   1.000
_cell.length_c   1.000
_cell.angle_alpha   90.00
_cell.angle_beta   90.00
_cell.angle_gamma   90.00
#
_symmetry.space_group_name_H-M   'P 1'
#
loop_
_entity.id
_entity.type
_entity.pdbx_description
1 polymer ?
#
loop_
_entity_poly.entity_id
_entity_poly.type
_entity_poly.pdbx_seq_one_letter_code
_entity_poly.pdbx_strand_id
1 'polypeptide(L)'
;MLSFAPLSAFAQFGVVEPLHVSGNQFRDPSGNKVVLHGVMDTPSPYFNSYRWGNACNDGTVSACLNYFEKIFTGITDTKQGAYCNLFRLHLDPCWTNDPNKRATGGGGEADISRFSSARLEKYMQTVYWPIAQKALNHGMYVIMRPPGVCPQTIKVGDAYQNYLKTVWNIVTKNPNVIKNSGTVMIELANEPVKLLNQYGQDTETAMRDFFQPIIDVIRRNGYKGIILVPGTGWQSNYRNYAKYPVNDNNYGYAVHFYPDWYSTSDSQHNHNTSINAFKQQVPVVTSKPIVITEIDWSPQNGSNGHYNEHGNWVVGNYGTWGTGSTTKFGYAYKAVLDYYDNISMTLSGTDTYMDVAEYLKSGKAKAAFGGIWEACAGACWYWYSLWAQKDYAHKSGSSNNGGSNNGGSTTQPVQPAQPVDLSSSLIPAWKTANDRPAGWACNDAGEYPASGSASSGPRVVKFASGDFEYGFYVRQSDASKPGFIEYGSTDGHRLALNNYGNYCLTFNTVAWSGSPYVKAEVRTPNGEVIASTIVKCEKSVNKSTSASTSGSTQGYLSFYVLEKGNYTVRFTPCADANGSAGTWVEAVVGNVNFRYMENPLAFSKANYVNPGWKIMDGGKLVETGDAGSGPRIFNFPNGGKFSYGLYIRTSSTSNDENYAEFGSRWGYGLNFVPGKYTITYDCAAWTGTPSVKFEVIDESGKVVASKITNCSLNLNKNLNASTANATQGGVSFNVSKTGSYRLRWTPVEANGNAGYWLETVIGHIKITHNATRSVAGGDDETTAISAVKAETADEAYYDLSGRKVKNPTKGIFIKDGKKVILK
;
A
#
# COMPACT_ATOMS: atom_id res chain seq x y z
N MET A 1 -52.13 4.50 1.86
CA MET A 1 -50.94 4.86 1.09
C MET A 1 -49.75 4.84 2.02
N LEU A 2 -48.99 3.74 2.01
CA LEU A 2 -47.74 3.63 2.78
C LEU A 2 -46.64 4.25 1.90
N SER A 3 -46.10 5.38 2.38
CA SER A 3 -44.94 6.06 1.82
C SER A 3 -43.70 5.21 2.05
N PHE A 4 -43.17 4.59 1.01
CA PHE A 4 -41.82 4.01 1.03
C PHE A 4 -40.84 5.17 0.97
N ALA A 5 -40.13 5.39 2.09
CA ALA A 5 -38.93 6.22 2.06
C ALA A 5 -37.86 5.50 1.23
N PRO A 6 -37.05 6.21 0.41
CA PRO A 6 -36.02 5.58 -0.39
C PRO A 6 -34.92 5.03 0.51
N LEU A 7 -34.69 3.72 0.48
CA LEU A 7 -33.45 3.08 0.92
C LEU A 7 -32.35 3.52 -0.04
N SER A 8 -31.62 4.56 0.32
CA SER A 8 -30.42 4.96 -0.43
C SER A 8 -29.39 5.60 0.49
N ALA A 9 -28.70 4.77 1.22
CA ALA A 9 -27.32 5.00 1.60
C ALA A 9 -26.69 3.61 1.77
N PHE A 10 -26.48 2.93 0.68
CA PHE A 10 -25.69 1.70 0.69
C PHE A 10 -24.24 2.05 0.96
N ALA A 11 -23.65 1.29 1.88
CA ALA A 11 -22.27 1.38 2.29
C ALA A 11 -21.36 1.66 1.07
N GLN A 12 -20.63 2.75 1.15
CA GLN A 12 -19.67 3.20 0.14
C GLN A 12 -18.56 2.16 -0.11
N PHE A 13 -18.41 1.18 0.80
CA PHE A 13 -17.39 0.13 0.81
C PHE A 13 -17.94 -1.29 0.50
N GLY A 14 -19.20 -1.46 0.13
CA GLY A 14 -19.80 -2.77 -0.11
C GLY A 14 -20.09 -3.57 1.18
N VAL A 15 -20.45 -4.83 1.03
CA VAL A 15 -20.70 -5.74 2.17
C VAL A 15 -19.38 -6.07 2.83
N VAL A 16 -19.32 -5.96 4.18
CA VAL A 16 -18.14 -6.36 4.96
C VAL A 16 -18.02 -7.88 4.95
N GLU A 17 -16.95 -8.41 4.37
CA GLU A 17 -16.72 -9.86 4.28
C GLU A 17 -16.04 -10.43 5.52
N PRO A 18 -16.30 -11.69 5.90
CA PRO A 18 -15.69 -12.30 7.07
C PRO A 18 -14.17 -12.41 6.90
N LEU A 19 -13.42 -12.07 7.94
CA LEU A 19 -11.96 -12.20 7.97
C LEU A 19 -11.53 -13.43 8.78
N HIS A 20 -10.34 -13.94 8.43
CA HIS A 20 -9.63 -14.95 9.18
C HIS A 20 -8.12 -14.65 9.22
N VAL A 21 -7.40 -15.28 10.14
CA VAL A 21 -5.94 -15.14 10.24
C VAL A 21 -5.26 -16.23 9.41
N SER A 22 -4.32 -15.81 8.57
CA SER A 22 -3.43 -16.70 7.83
C SER A 22 -1.99 -16.18 7.92
N GLY A 23 -1.14 -16.92 8.64
CA GLY A 23 0.20 -16.45 8.96
C GLY A 23 0.16 -15.15 9.76
N ASN A 24 0.83 -14.12 9.26
CA ASN A 24 0.87 -12.80 9.87
C ASN A 24 -0.11 -11.79 9.25
N GLN A 25 -1.17 -12.26 8.57
CA GLN A 25 -2.11 -11.39 7.86
C GLN A 25 -3.55 -11.72 8.19
N PHE A 26 -4.41 -10.70 8.16
CA PHE A 26 -5.85 -10.89 7.96
C PHE A 26 -6.12 -11.15 6.50
N ARG A 27 -7.00 -12.11 6.22
CA ARG A 27 -7.44 -12.44 4.87
C ARG A 27 -8.96 -12.52 4.79
N ASP A 28 -9.50 -12.09 3.65
CA ASP A 28 -10.89 -12.30 3.27
C ASP A 28 -11.13 -13.74 2.75
N PRO A 29 -12.37 -14.14 2.44
CA PRO A 29 -12.66 -15.47 1.92
C PRO A 29 -12.00 -15.79 0.57
N SER A 30 -11.66 -14.76 -0.21
CA SER A 30 -10.95 -14.88 -1.49
C SER A 30 -9.43 -15.01 -1.30
N GLY A 31 -8.95 -14.97 -0.05
CA GLY A 31 -7.53 -15.06 0.27
C GLY A 31 -6.76 -13.74 0.12
N ASN A 32 -7.43 -12.62 -0.16
CA ASN A 32 -6.77 -11.32 -0.25
C ASN A 32 -6.35 -10.83 1.13
N LYS A 33 -5.18 -10.20 1.20
CA LYS A 33 -4.72 -9.52 2.41
C LYS A 33 -5.62 -8.31 2.71
N VAL A 34 -5.95 -8.14 3.99
CA VAL A 34 -6.73 -7.01 4.48
C VAL A 34 -5.96 -6.31 5.60
N VAL A 35 -5.76 -5.00 5.46
CA VAL A 35 -5.22 -4.11 6.48
C VAL A 35 -6.29 -3.09 6.82
N LEU A 36 -6.59 -2.94 8.12
CA LEU A 36 -7.70 -2.14 8.60
C LEU A 36 -7.20 -0.86 9.26
N HIS A 37 -7.98 0.22 9.11
CA HIS A 37 -7.64 1.50 9.73
C HIS A 37 -8.92 2.27 10.07
N GLY A 38 -8.93 2.89 11.22
CA GLY A 38 -10.10 3.59 11.70
C GLY A 38 -9.88 4.32 13.02
N VAL A 39 -10.90 4.34 13.85
CA VAL A 39 -10.92 5.05 15.10
C VAL A 39 -11.47 4.19 16.23
N MET A 40 -11.05 4.46 17.44
CA MET A 40 -11.74 4.06 18.66
C MET A 40 -12.74 5.15 19.05
N ASP A 41 -13.87 4.75 19.58
CA ASP A 41 -14.72 5.67 20.34
C ASP A 41 -15.48 4.93 21.44
N THR A 42 -15.95 5.70 22.39
CA THR A 42 -16.54 5.21 23.63
C THR A 42 -17.94 5.78 23.77
N PRO A 43 -18.99 4.95 23.93
CA PRO A 43 -20.35 5.45 24.16
C PRO A 43 -20.49 6.01 25.59
N SER A 44 -19.70 7.04 25.88
CA SER A 44 -19.67 7.74 27.17
C SER A 44 -19.87 9.24 26.93
N PRO A 45 -20.76 9.89 27.72
CA PRO A 45 -20.92 11.33 27.63
C PRO A 45 -19.59 12.09 27.80
N TYR A 46 -18.80 11.68 28.78
CA TYR A 46 -17.52 12.31 29.09
C TYR A 46 -16.56 12.29 27.87
N PHE A 47 -16.34 11.11 27.28
CA PHE A 47 -15.42 10.97 26.13
C PHE A 47 -15.93 11.59 24.82
N ASN A 48 -17.24 11.80 24.72
CA ASN A 48 -17.85 12.49 23.58
C ASN A 48 -18.14 13.98 23.84
N SER A 49 -17.48 14.59 24.82
CA SER A 49 -17.67 16.00 25.16
C SER A 49 -19.14 16.36 25.42
N TYR A 50 -19.90 15.44 26.01
CA TYR A 50 -21.33 15.56 26.33
C TYR A 50 -22.26 15.85 25.14
N ARG A 51 -21.82 15.55 23.90
CA ARG A 51 -22.54 15.91 22.66
C ARG A 51 -23.86 15.19 22.47
N TRP A 52 -24.11 14.08 23.16
CA TRP A 52 -25.36 13.33 23.07
C TRP A 52 -26.12 13.19 24.42
N GLY A 53 -25.58 13.65 25.51
CA GLY A 53 -26.19 13.56 26.82
C GLY A 53 -25.17 13.64 27.94
N ASN A 54 -25.64 13.45 29.18
CA ASN A 54 -24.82 13.56 30.39
C ASN A 54 -24.90 12.31 31.30
N ALA A 55 -25.61 11.27 30.88
CA ALA A 55 -25.80 10.04 31.65
C ALA A 55 -25.90 8.81 30.73
N CYS A 56 -25.60 7.63 31.30
CA CYS A 56 -25.73 6.32 30.66
C CYS A 56 -26.93 5.56 31.26
N ASN A 57 -28.13 5.79 30.73
CA ASN A 57 -29.37 5.15 31.13
C ASN A 57 -30.35 4.99 29.97
N ASP A 58 -31.50 4.34 30.23
CA ASP A 58 -32.45 4.04 29.13
C ASP A 58 -32.96 5.29 28.40
N GLY A 59 -33.07 6.43 29.11
CA GLY A 59 -33.54 7.68 28.51
C GLY A 59 -32.55 8.31 27.51
N THR A 60 -31.28 7.94 27.59
CA THR A 60 -30.23 8.49 26.72
C THR A 60 -29.79 7.55 25.60
N VAL A 61 -30.30 6.29 25.55
CA VAL A 61 -29.94 5.31 24.53
C VAL A 61 -30.16 5.85 23.11
N SER A 62 -31.35 6.40 22.83
CA SER A 62 -31.67 6.92 21.48
C SER A 62 -30.73 8.05 21.02
N ALA A 63 -30.39 8.96 21.94
CA ALA A 63 -29.46 10.06 21.64
C ALA A 63 -28.05 9.55 21.36
N CYS A 64 -27.56 8.58 22.14
CA CYS A 64 -26.28 7.91 21.93
C CYS A 64 -26.22 7.23 20.55
N LEU A 65 -27.23 6.43 20.21
CA LEU A 65 -27.29 5.73 18.92
C LEU A 65 -27.37 6.69 17.71
N ASN A 66 -28.10 7.80 17.85
CA ASN A 66 -28.19 8.84 16.81
C ASN A 66 -26.85 9.59 16.64
N TYR A 67 -26.12 9.80 17.72
CA TYR A 67 -24.78 10.38 17.68
C TYR A 67 -23.84 9.47 16.87
N PHE A 68 -23.76 8.17 17.20
CA PHE A 68 -22.88 7.24 16.48
C PHE A 68 -23.28 7.07 15.02
N GLU A 69 -24.57 7.12 14.67
CA GLU A 69 -24.99 7.12 13.24
C GLU A 69 -24.39 8.29 12.47
N LYS A 70 -24.47 9.49 13.04
CA LYS A 70 -23.88 10.70 12.44
C LYS A 70 -22.36 10.58 12.31
N ILE A 71 -21.71 10.11 13.39
CA ILE A 71 -20.24 9.94 13.36
C ILE A 71 -19.83 8.96 12.29
N PHE A 72 -20.48 7.79 12.20
CA PHE A 72 -20.14 6.78 11.19
C PHE A 72 -20.39 7.30 9.78
N THR A 73 -21.47 8.06 9.56
CA THR A 73 -21.69 8.75 8.27
C THR A 73 -20.50 9.65 7.91
N GLY A 74 -19.97 10.42 8.88
CA GLY A 74 -18.88 11.36 8.62
C GLY A 74 -17.52 10.67 8.35
N ILE A 75 -17.14 9.70 9.21
CA ILE A 75 -15.82 9.05 9.13
C ILE A 75 -15.69 8.02 7.99
N THR A 76 -16.81 7.69 7.32
CA THR A 76 -16.82 6.80 6.16
C THR A 76 -17.22 7.49 4.85
N ASP A 77 -17.40 8.82 4.86
CA ASP A 77 -17.75 9.58 3.66
C ASP A 77 -16.54 9.83 2.76
N THR A 78 -16.27 8.87 1.87
CA THR A 78 -15.14 8.96 0.93
C THR A 78 -15.27 10.13 -0.06
N LYS A 79 -16.46 10.66 -0.29
CA LYS A 79 -16.65 11.84 -1.14
C LYS A 79 -16.09 13.09 -0.48
N GLN A 80 -16.07 13.11 0.85
CA GLN A 80 -15.45 14.16 1.64
C GLN A 80 -14.02 13.83 2.09
N GLY A 81 -13.46 12.67 1.71
CA GLY A 81 -12.09 12.26 2.01
C GLY A 81 -11.91 11.41 3.27
N ALA A 82 -13.01 10.91 3.87
CA ALA A 82 -12.96 10.06 5.07
C ALA A 82 -12.99 8.57 4.70
N TYR A 83 -12.04 7.80 5.20
CA TYR A 83 -11.80 6.41 4.78
C TYR A 83 -11.65 5.41 5.92
N CYS A 84 -12.40 5.56 7.03
CA CYS A 84 -12.39 4.57 8.10
C CYS A 84 -13.10 3.27 7.66
N ASN A 85 -12.47 2.12 7.96
CA ASN A 85 -13.04 0.79 7.74
C ASN A 85 -12.96 -0.10 8.99
N LEU A 86 -12.53 0.47 10.13
CA LEU A 86 -12.42 -0.21 11.40
C LEU A 86 -12.95 0.70 12.50
N PHE A 87 -13.71 0.13 13.41
CA PHE A 87 -14.21 0.81 14.60
C PHE A 87 -13.92 0.00 15.86
N ARG A 88 -13.13 0.53 16.80
CA ARG A 88 -12.89 -0.09 18.11
C ARG A 88 -13.89 0.43 19.12
N LEU A 89 -14.84 -0.41 19.50
CA LEU A 89 -15.93 -0.11 20.41
C LEU A 89 -15.57 -0.47 21.85
N HIS A 90 -15.50 0.51 22.71
CA HIS A 90 -15.38 0.32 24.15
C HIS A 90 -16.75 -0.04 24.78
N LEU A 91 -16.84 -1.15 25.51
CA LEU A 91 -18.04 -1.49 26.29
C LEU A 91 -18.03 -0.69 27.61
N ASP A 92 -18.21 0.61 27.55
CA ASP A 92 -17.90 1.56 28.62
C ASP A 92 -18.54 1.26 29.97
N PRO A 93 -17.80 1.39 31.10
CA PRO A 93 -18.29 1.15 32.44
C PRO A 93 -19.52 2.01 32.85
N CYS A 94 -19.74 3.16 32.21
CA CYS A 94 -20.91 3.99 32.58
C CYS A 94 -22.24 3.28 32.29
N TRP A 95 -22.29 2.37 31.31
CA TRP A 95 -23.47 1.54 31.04
C TRP A 95 -23.50 0.25 31.87
N THR A 96 -22.33 -0.34 32.15
CA THR A 96 -22.25 -1.66 32.80
C THR A 96 -22.16 -1.61 34.33
N ASN A 97 -21.71 -0.49 34.89
CA ASN A 97 -21.68 -0.33 36.36
C ASN A 97 -23.07 -0.07 36.94
N ASP A 98 -23.33 -0.69 38.07
CA ASP A 98 -24.53 -0.45 38.84
C ASP A 98 -24.43 0.94 39.52
N PRO A 99 -25.31 1.91 39.22
CA PRO A 99 -25.27 3.23 39.82
C PRO A 99 -25.58 3.22 41.34
N ASN A 100 -26.24 2.17 41.84
CA ASN A 100 -26.61 2.02 43.23
C ASN A 100 -25.52 1.36 44.10
N LYS A 101 -24.48 0.82 43.49
CA LYS A 101 -23.35 0.22 44.20
C LYS A 101 -22.25 1.26 44.46
N ARG A 102 -21.73 1.24 45.68
CA ARG A 102 -20.54 2.04 46.02
C ARG A 102 -19.29 1.40 45.41
N ALA A 103 -18.39 2.21 44.86
CA ALA A 103 -17.07 1.76 44.45
C ALA A 103 -16.22 1.35 45.66
N THR A 104 -15.62 0.17 45.60
CA THR A 104 -14.75 -0.37 46.67
C THR A 104 -13.33 -0.65 46.20
N GLY A 105 -13.05 -0.51 44.89
CA GLY A 105 -11.76 -0.68 44.26
C GLY A 105 -11.12 0.65 43.80
N GLY A 106 -11.42 1.77 44.51
CA GLY A 106 -10.81 3.07 44.21
C GLY A 106 -11.61 3.96 43.25
N GLY A 107 -12.62 3.47 42.54
CA GLY A 107 -13.56 4.24 41.74
C GLY A 107 -13.08 4.64 40.33
N GLY A 108 -11.88 4.27 39.93
CA GLY A 108 -11.36 4.50 38.57
C GLY A 108 -11.83 3.47 37.56
N GLU A 109 -11.33 3.56 36.31
CA GLU A 109 -11.67 2.64 35.24
C GLU A 109 -11.25 1.19 35.50
N ALA A 110 -10.26 0.94 36.37
CA ALA A 110 -9.82 -0.39 36.78
C ALA A 110 -10.72 -1.00 37.88
N ASP A 111 -11.67 -0.24 38.45
CA ASP A 111 -12.53 -0.71 39.52
C ASP A 111 -13.74 -1.48 39.00
N ILE A 112 -13.67 -2.81 39.12
CA ILE A 112 -14.74 -3.72 38.72
C ILE A 112 -15.81 -3.96 39.79
N SER A 113 -15.69 -3.34 40.96
CA SER A 113 -16.59 -3.59 42.14
C SER A 113 -18.04 -3.22 41.82
N ARG A 114 -18.27 -2.29 40.91
CA ARG A 114 -19.60 -1.85 40.49
C ARG A 114 -20.13 -2.58 39.28
N PHE A 115 -19.35 -3.41 38.65
CA PHE A 115 -19.78 -4.15 37.47
C PHE A 115 -21.06 -4.97 37.72
N SER A 116 -21.97 -4.96 36.76
CA SER A 116 -23.23 -5.70 36.78
C SER A 116 -23.42 -6.49 35.48
N SER A 117 -23.43 -7.81 35.61
CA SER A 117 -23.69 -8.71 34.46
C SER A 117 -25.04 -8.43 33.82
N ALA A 118 -26.07 -8.18 34.63
CA ALA A 118 -27.43 -7.88 34.12
C ALA A 118 -27.45 -6.58 33.29
N ARG A 119 -26.66 -5.56 33.71
CA ARG A 119 -26.55 -4.33 32.92
C ARG A 119 -25.77 -4.55 31.63
N LEU A 120 -24.69 -5.32 31.67
CA LEU A 120 -23.98 -5.68 30.44
C LEU A 120 -24.91 -6.44 29.49
N GLU A 121 -25.66 -7.46 29.94
CA GLU A 121 -26.62 -8.20 29.10
C GLU A 121 -27.68 -7.26 28.50
N LYS A 122 -28.24 -6.35 29.27
CA LYS A 122 -29.21 -5.35 28.82
C LYS A 122 -28.61 -4.43 27.74
N TYR A 123 -27.48 -3.82 28.03
CA TYR A 123 -26.89 -2.81 27.13
C TYR A 123 -26.10 -3.41 25.97
N MET A 124 -25.73 -4.69 26.02
CA MET A 124 -25.35 -5.43 24.82
C MET A 124 -26.45 -5.41 23.78
N GLN A 125 -27.71 -5.53 24.17
CA GLN A 125 -28.85 -5.54 23.24
C GLN A 125 -29.26 -4.15 22.79
N THR A 126 -29.21 -3.15 23.68
CA THR A 126 -29.81 -1.83 23.43
C THR A 126 -28.81 -0.72 23.07
N VAL A 127 -27.52 -0.91 23.35
CA VAL A 127 -26.47 0.08 23.06
C VAL A 127 -25.34 -0.51 22.22
N TYR A 128 -24.61 -1.50 22.75
CA TYR A 128 -23.34 -1.91 22.15
C TYR A 128 -23.52 -2.66 20.81
N TRP A 129 -24.45 -3.62 20.76
CA TRP A 129 -24.75 -4.29 19.50
C TRP A 129 -25.35 -3.32 18.45
N PRO A 130 -26.33 -2.47 18.77
CA PRO A 130 -26.81 -1.46 17.84
C PRO A 130 -25.72 -0.52 17.30
N ILE A 131 -24.75 -0.10 18.12
CA ILE A 131 -23.60 0.69 17.65
C ILE A 131 -22.73 -0.16 16.69
N ALA A 132 -22.38 -1.40 17.07
CA ALA A 132 -21.63 -2.30 16.22
C ALA A 132 -22.34 -2.57 14.88
N GLN A 133 -23.66 -2.81 14.91
CA GLN A 133 -24.45 -3.00 13.70
C GLN A 133 -24.43 -1.78 12.79
N LYS A 134 -24.51 -0.57 13.36
CA LYS A 134 -24.38 0.68 12.59
C LYS A 134 -23.01 0.78 11.94
N ALA A 135 -21.94 0.50 12.67
CA ALA A 135 -20.58 0.49 12.11
C ALA A 135 -20.46 -0.51 10.94
N LEU A 136 -20.97 -1.74 11.10
CA LEU A 136 -21.02 -2.75 10.03
C LEU A 136 -21.83 -2.27 8.82
N ASN A 137 -22.96 -1.59 9.03
CA ASN A 137 -23.80 -1.04 7.97
C ASN A 137 -23.07 0.08 7.18
N HIS A 138 -22.14 0.77 7.82
CA HIS A 138 -21.26 1.77 7.19
C HIS A 138 -19.98 1.15 6.59
N GLY A 139 -19.90 -0.18 6.50
CA GLY A 139 -18.75 -0.87 5.87
C GLY A 139 -17.51 -0.97 6.76
N MET A 140 -17.64 -0.77 8.07
CA MET A 140 -16.53 -0.91 9.02
C MET A 140 -16.55 -2.27 9.71
N TYR A 141 -15.39 -2.87 9.91
CA TYR A 141 -15.19 -3.94 10.87
C TYR A 141 -15.26 -3.38 12.30
N VAL A 142 -15.57 -4.24 13.27
CA VAL A 142 -15.70 -3.81 14.66
C VAL A 142 -14.73 -4.62 15.54
N ILE A 143 -14.05 -3.94 16.46
CA ILE A 143 -13.37 -4.55 17.60
C ILE A 143 -14.16 -4.21 18.84
N MET A 144 -14.59 -5.22 19.61
CA MET A 144 -15.17 -5.00 20.93
C MET A 144 -14.11 -5.20 22.00
N ARG A 145 -13.89 -4.20 22.87
CA ARG A 145 -13.03 -4.31 24.06
C ARG A 145 -13.85 -4.29 25.35
N PRO A 146 -13.38 -4.95 26.44
CA PRO A 146 -14.14 -5.04 27.68
C PRO A 146 -14.26 -3.69 28.38
N PRO A 147 -15.19 -3.56 29.35
CA PRO A 147 -15.32 -2.33 30.11
C PRO A 147 -14.08 -2.03 30.98
N GLY A 148 -13.64 -0.77 30.94
CA GLY A 148 -12.55 -0.26 31.77
C GLY A 148 -11.15 -0.64 31.28
N VAL A 149 -10.19 -0.51 32.20
CA VAL A 149 -8.77 -0.86 31.99
C VAL A 149 -8.33 -1.93 33.00
N CYS A 150 -7.23 -2.62 32.72
CA CYS A 150 -6.69 -3.59 33.69
C CYS A 150 -6.16 -2.90 34.97
N PRO A 151 -6.31 -3.51 36.14
CA PRO A 151 -5.53 -3.14 37.31
C PRO A 151 -4.03 -3.19 37.05
N GLN A 152 -3.24 -2.36 37.78
CA GLN A 152 -1.78 -2.29 37.64
C GLN A 152 -1.07 -3.66 37.77
N THR A 153 -1.62 -4.55 38.56
CA THR A 153 -1.13 -5.93 38.70
C THR A 153 -2.33 -6.86 38.68
N ILE A 154 -2.30 -7.81 37.73
CA ILE A 154 -3.27 -8.90 37.60
C ILE A 154 -2.56 -10.25 37.76
N LYS A 155 -3.31 -11.27 38.15
CA LYS A 155 -2.74 -12.60 38.41
C LYS A 155 -3.65 -13.71 37.90
N VAL A 156 -3.04 -14.78 37.41
CA VAL A 156 -3.79 -15.98 37.00
C VAL A 156 -4.69 -16.46 38.13
N GLY A 157 -5.99 -16.61 37.83
CA GLY A 157 -7.00 -17.04 38.80
C GLY A 157 -7.60 -15.94 39.69
N ASP A 158 -7.21 -14.68 39.52
CA ASP A 158 -7.71 -13.56 40.31
C ASP A 158 -9.15 -13.13 39.95
N ALA A 159 -9.66 -12.16 40.70
CA ALA A 159 -10.99 -11.60 40.46
C ALA A 159 -11.12 -10.93 39.09
N TYR A 160 -10.04 -10.31 38.57
CA TYR A 160 -10.08 -9.63 37.30
C TYR A 160 -10.10 -10.62 36.10
N GLN A 161 -9.38 -11.76 36.19
CA GLN A 161 -9.50 -12.83 35.20
C GLN A 161 -10.93 -13.39 35.16
N ASN A 162 -11.57 -13.60 36.34
CA ASN A 162 -12.94 -14.09 36.41
C ASN A 162 -13.94 -13.05 35.88
N TYR A 163 -13.73 -11.78 36.16
CA TYR A 163 -14.48 -10.67 35.54
C TYR A 163 -14.45 -10.72 34.03
N LEU A 164 -13.26 -10.82 33.41
CA LEU A 164 -13.11 -10.90 31.94
C LEU A 164 -13.79 -12.16 31.37
N LYS A 165 -13.69 -13.32 32.05
CA LYS A 165 -14.44 -14.53 31.66
C LYS A 165 -15.96 -14.26 31.68
N THR A 166 -16.46 -13.54 32.65
CA THR A 166 -17.89 -13.19 32.74
C THR A 166 -18.31 -12.25 31.63
N VAL A 167 -17.52 -11.18 31.37
CA VAL A 167 -17.78 -10.23 30.30
C VAL A 167 -17.86 -10.97 28.96
N TRP A 168 -16.83 -11.76 28.62
CA TRP A 168 -16.76 -12.43 27.33
C TRP A 168 -17.77 -13.58 27.22
N ASN A 169 -18.14 -14.23 28.31
CA ASN A 169 -19.23 -15.19 28.29
C ASN A 169 -20.56 -14.54 27.92
N ILE A 170 -20.86 -13.34 28.41
CA ILE A 170 -22.08 -12.59 28.08
C ILE A 170 -22.03 -12.13 26.62
N VAL A 171 -20.95 -11.45 26.21
CA VAL A 171 -20.79 -10.91 24.87
C VAL A 171 -20.87 -12.00 23.81
N THR A 172 -20.19 -13.13 24.02
CA THR A 172 -20.12 -14.22 23.03
C THR A 172 -21.28 -15.20 23.12
N LYS A 173 -22.22 -15.02 24.04
CA LYS A 173 -23.55 -15.66 24.00
C LYS A 173 -24.58 -14.85 23.23
N ASN A 174 -24.29 -13.59 22.92
CA ASN A 174 -25.18 -12.77 22.12
C ASN A 174 -25.25 -13.35 20.68
N PRO A 175 -26.46 -13.75 20.19
CA PRO A 175 -26.60 -14.41 18.90
C PRO A 175 -26.14 -13.55 17.72
N ASN A 176 -26.23 -12.23 17.84
CA ASN A 176 -25.78 -11.32 16.81
C ASN A 176 -24.25 -11.27 16.72
N VAL A 177 -23.54 -11.31 17.85
CA VAL A 177 -22.06 -11.39 17.88
C VAL A 177 -21.59 -12.70 17.26
N ILE A 178 -22.25 -13.81 17.60
CA ILE A 178 -21.94 -15.12 17.00
C ILE A 178 -22.15 -15.11 15.48
N LYS A 179 -23.32 -14.63 15.03
CA LYS A 179 -23.66 -14.55 13.61
C LYS A 179 -22.66 -13.71 12.80
N ASN A 180 -22.15 -12.64 13.41
CA ASN A 180 -21.22 -11.71 12.77
C ASN A 180 -19.76 -11.92 13.21
N SER A 181 -19.41 -13.10 13.71
CA SER A 181 -18.06 -13.38 14.25
C SER A 181 -16.93 -13.20 13.21
N GLY A 182 -17.20 -13.22 11.91
CA GLY A 182 -16.22 -12.94 10.87
C GLY A 182 -15.91 -11.43 10.67
N THR A 183 -16.77 -10.55 11.17
CA THR A 183 -16.67 -9.08 10.96
C THR A 183 -16.58 -8.29 12.26
N VAL A 184 -16.76 -8.97 13.38
CA VAL A 184 -16.60 -8.43 14.73
C VAL A 184 -15.47 -9.18 15.41
N MET A 185 -14.42 -8.49 15.82
CA MET A 185 -13.26 -9.02 16.54
C MET A 185 -13.42 -8.75 18.04
N ILE A 186 -12.74 -9.54 18.85
CA ILE A 186 -12.74 -9.41 20.32
C ILE A 186 -11.33 -9.10 20.81
N GLU A 187 -11.15 -7.99 21.50
CA GLU A 187 -9.94 -7.63 22.21
C GLU A 187 -10.09 -8.03 23.69
N LEU A 188 -9.25 -8.96 24.17
CA LEU A 188 -9.48 -9.68 25.42
C LEU A 188 -9.45 -8.81 26.66
N ALA A 189 -8.60 -7.77 26.71
CA ALA A 189 -8.45 -6.84 27.81
C ALA A 189 -7.83 -5.53 27.32
N ASN A 190 -7.95 -4.46 28.09
CA ASN A 190 -7.33 -3.18 27.82
C ASN A 190 -6.22 -2.90 28.83
N GLU A 191 -5.01 -2.69 28.32
CA GLU A 191 -3.82 -2.22 29.06
C GLU A 191 -3.38 -3.07 30.26
N PRO A 192 -3.13 -4.37 30.12
CA PRO A 192 -2.40 -5.11 31.13
C PRO A 192 -1.01 -4.51 31.38
N VAL A 193 -0.69 -4.18 32.64
CA VAL A 193 0.60 -3.60 33.00
C VAL A 193 1.56 -4.69 33.47
N LYS A 194 1.24 -5.32 34.58
CA LYS A 194 2.00 -6.42 35.15
C LYS A 194 1.12 -7.65 35.33
N LEU A 195 1.59 -8.80 34.86
CA LEU A 195 0.85 -10.04 34.93
C LEU A 195 1.69 -11.12 35.64
N LEU A 196 1.13 -11.74 36.64
CA LEU A 196 1.77 -12.76 37.46
C LEU A 196 1.07 -14.12 37.30
N ASN A 197 1.81 -15.19 37.55
CA ASN A 197 1.24 -16.54 37.64
C ASN A 197 0.33 -16.70 38.88
N GLN A 198 -0.27 -17.88 39.05
CA GLN A 198 -1.16 -18.16 40.18
C GLN A 198 -0.50 -18.03 41.57
N TYR A 199 0.82 -18.12 41.65
CA TYR A 199 1.61 -18.00 42.87
C TYR A 199 2.13 -16.58 43.10
N GLY A 200 1.78 -15.61 42.24
CA GLY A 200 2.23 -14.22 42.35
C GLY A 200 3.65 -13.98 41.83
N GLN A 201 4.17 -14.85 40.99
CA GLN A 201 5.51 -14.74 40.39
C GLN A 201 5.41 -14.23 38.95
N ASP A 202 6.39 -13.43 38.52
CA ASP A 202 6.57 -13.03 37.14
C ASP A 202 7.23 -14.20 36.37
N THR A 203 6.50 -14.81 35.44
CA THR A 203 6.95 -15.95 34.65
C THR A 203 6.66 -15.75 33.16
N GLU A 204 7.49 -16.32 32.30
CA GLU A 204 7.34 -16.22 30.84
C GLU A 204 5.99 -16.75 30.31
N THR A 205 5.34 -17.68 31.04
CA THR A 205 4.07 -18.28 30.65
C THR A 205 2.85 -17.55 31.19
N ALA A 206 3.01 -16.62 32.12
CA ALA A 206 1.92 -16.00 32.87
C ALA A 206 0.87 -15.32 31.94
N MET A 207 1.32 -14.65 30.86
CA MET A 207 0.40 -14.04 29.88
C MET A 207 -0.48 -15.08 29.19
N ARG A 208 0.11 -16.17 28.68
CA ARG A 208 -0.64 -17.29 28.09
C ARG A 208 -1.61 -17.88 29.11
N ASP A 209 -1.15 -18.18 30.30
CA ASP A 209 -1.93 -18.86 31.34
C ASP A 209 -3.09 -18.00 31.84
N PHE A 210 -2.96 -16.67 31.75
CA PHE A 210 -4.04 -15.75 32.08
C PHE A 210 -5.08 -15.66 30.94
N PHE A 211 -4.67 -15.51 29.68
CA PHE A 211 -5.60 -15.26 28.59
C PHE A 211 -6.19 -16.54 27.97
N GLN A 212 -5.50 -17.68 28.04
CA GLN A 212 -6.02 -18.92 27.48
C GLN A 212 -7.38 -19.34 28.04
N PRO A 213 -7.63 -19.33 29.36
CA PRO A 213 -8.95 -19.69 29.89
C PRO A 213 -10.08 -18.74 29.47
N ILE A 214 -9.76 -17.49 29.11
CA ILE A 214 -10.72 -16.53 28.58
C ILE A 214 -11.04 -16.87 27.11
N ILE A 215 -10.02 -17.18 26.30
CA ILE A 215 -10.19 -17.68 24.94
C ILE A 215 -11.07 -18.93 24.91
N ASP A 216 -10.82 -19.87 25.84
CA ASP A 216 -11.58 -21.12 25.94
C ASP A 216 -13.08 -20.87 26.23
N VAL A 217 -13.40 -19.87 27.04
CA VAL A 217 -14.81 -19.43 27.26
C VAL A 217 -15.42 -18.92 25.95
N ILE A 218 -14.74 -18.06 25.24
CA ILE A 218 -15.20 -17.46 23.97
C ILE A 218 -15.45 -18.55 22.94
N ARG A 219 -14.50 -19.48 22.77
CA ARG A 219 -14.59 -20.56 21.78
C ARG A 219 -15.68 -21.58 22.12
N ARG A 220 -15.84 -21.88 23.41
CA ARG A 220 -16.91 -22.79 23.90
C ARG A 220 -18.30 -22.23 23.60
N ASN A 221 -18.48 -20.92 23.59
CA ASN A 221 -19.75 -20.27 23.23
C ASN A 221 -20.03 -20.30 21.71
N GLY A 222 -19.10 -20.82 20.88
CA GLY A 222 -19.24 -20.95 19.42
C GLY A 222 -18.77 -19.75 18.62
N TYR A 223 -18.14 -18.76 19.24
CA TYR A 223 -17.54 -17.64 18.52
C TYR A 223 -16.31 -18.11 17.73
N LYS A 224 -16.33 -17.88 16.39
CA LYS A 224 -15.28 -18.31 15.45
C LYS A 224 -14.42 -17.18 14.92
N GLY A 225 -14.73 -15.93 15.28
CA GLY A 225 -14.03 -14.74 14.77
C GLY A 225 -12.64 -14.57 15.35
N ILE A 226 -12.01 -13.49 14.93
CA ILE A 226 -10.63 -13.14 15.32
C ILE A 226 -10.64 -12.66 16.77
N ILE A 227 -9.70 -13.18 17.55
CA ILE A 227 -9.40 -12.73 18.91
C ILE A 227 -8.10 -11.92 18.89
N LEU A 228 -8.11 -10.75 19.48
CA LEU A 228 -6.93 -9.90 19.63
C LEU A 228 -6.42 -10.02 21.07
N VAL A 229 -5.21 -10.56 21.20
CA VAL A 229 -4.60 -10.87 22.49
C VAL A 229 -3.70 -9.71 22.93
N PRO A 230 -3.90 -9.11 24.11
CA PRO A 230 -3.07 -8.01 24.58
C PRO A 230 -1.77 -8.52 25.22
N GLY A 231 -0.72 -7.67 25.18
CA GLY A 231 0.53 -7.87 25.91
C GLY A 231 0.54 -7.16 27.26
N THR A 232 1.68 -7.21 27.97
CA THR A 232 1.91 -6.45 29.21
C THR A 232 2.51 -5.06 28.93
N GLY A 233 2.80 -4.28 30.00
CA GLY A 233 3.39 -2.94 29.86
C GLY A 233 2.51 -1.98 29.08
N TRP A 234 1.21 -1.89 29.45
CA TRP A 234 0.18 -1.11 28.72
C TRP A 234 0.06 -1.54 27.24
N GLN A 235 0.04 -2.87 26.99
CA GLN A 235 -0.03 -3.45 25.62
C GLN A 235 1.16 -3.07 24.73
N SER A 236 2.36 -2.97 25.29
CA SER A 236 3.59 -2.67 24.54
C SER A 236 4.59 -3.83 24.44
N ASN A 237 4.43 -4.89 25.25
CA ASN A 237 5.43 -5.97 25.37
C ASN A 237 4.82 -7.35 25.09
N TYR A 238 5.32 -8.02 24.05
CA TYR A 238 4.85 -9.30 23.52
C TYR A 238 5.93 -10.38 23.47
N ARG A 239 7.09 -10.13 24.10
CA ARG A 239 8.27 -11.02 23.95
C ARG A 239 7.97 -12.46 24.36
N ASN A 240 7.20 -12.65 25.43
CA ASN A 240 6.89 -13.97 25.93
C ASN A 240 5.98 -14.78 25.00
N TYR A 241 5.11 -14.14 24.23
CA TYR A 241 4.25 -14.82 23.25
C TYR A 241 5.02 -15.40 22.06
N ALA A 242 6.20 -14.90 21.75
CA ALA A 242 7.05 -15.51 20.72
C ALA A 242 7.49 -16.92 21.09
N LYS A 243 7.62 -17.21 22.39
CA LYS A 243 8.03 -18.52 22.92
C LYS A 243 6.84 -19.32 23.45
N TYR A 244 5.89 -18.65 24.08
CA TYR A 244 4.72 -19.27 24.72
C TYR A 244 3.42 -18.64 24.19
N PRO A 245 3.04 -18.88 22.93
CA PRO A 245 1.81 -18.33 22.35
C PRO A 245 0.56 -18.93 23.01
N VAL A 246 -0.57 -18.30 22.82
CA VAL A 246 -1.89 -18.89 23.12
C VAL A 246 -2.18 -20.01 22.11
N ASN A 247 -2.99 -20.98 22.55
CA ASN A 247 -3.44 -22.11 21.72
C ASN A 247 -4.76 -21.74 21.05
N ASP A 248 -4.70 -21.09 19.89
CA ASP A 248 -5.85 -20.77 19.04
C ASP A 248 -5.37 -20.62 17.59
N ASN A 249 -6.25 -20.85 16.63
CA ASN A 249 -5.91 -20.77 15.21
C ASN A 249 -6.29 -19.43 14.56
N ASN A 250 -7.22 -18.68 15.16
CA ASN A 250 -7.76 -17.44 14.55
C ASN A 250 -7.60 -16.24 15.49
N TYR A 251 -6.35 -15.83 15.72
CA TYR A 251 -6.01 -14.72 16.59
C TYR A 251 -4.89 -13.85 16.03
N GLY A 252 -4.88 -12.60 16.44
CA GLY A 252 -3.81 -11.63 16.28
C GLY A 252 -3.50 -10.96 17.62
N TYR A 253 -2.77 -9.85 17.57
CA TYR A 253 -2.42 -9.12 18.80
C TYR A 253 -2.91 -7.68 18.75
N ALA A 254 -3.45 -7.20 19.88
CA ALA A 254 -3.81 -5.81 20.10
C ALA A 254 -2.62 -5.10 20.75
N VAL A 255 -2.08 -4.07 20.12
CA VAL A 255 -0.88 -3.34 20.57
C VAL A 255 -1.23 -1.87 20.76
N HIS A 256 -0.68 -1.23 21.82
CA HIS A 256 -0.67 0.21 21.96
C HIS A 256 0.69 0.78 21.55
N PHE A 257 0.69 1.93 20.91
CA PHE A 257 1.91 2.52 20.37
C PHE A 257 1.91 4.04 20.57
N TYR A 258 2.39 4.49 21.70
CA TYR A 258 2.39 5.92 22.04
C TYR A 258 3.72 6.62 21.74
N PRO A 259 3.74 7.97 21.63
CA PRO A 259 4.97 8.75 21.53
C PRO A 259 5.99 8.36 22.61
N ASP A 260 7.27 8.40 22.27
CA ASP A 260 8.44 7.93 23.02
C ASP A 260 8.59 6.41 23.13
N TRP A 261 7.57 5.61 22.80
CA TRP A 261 7.70 4.17 22.78
C TRP A 261 8.46 3.70 21.53
N TYR A 262 9.10 2.54 21.62
CA TYR A 262 9.82 1.92 20.50
C TYR A 262 10.82 2.87 19.82
N SER A 263 11.55 3.64 20.64
CA SER A 263 12.58 4.59 20.15
C SER A 263 12.04 5.66 19.19
N THR A 264 10.87 6.20 19.47
CA THR A 264 10.23 7.24 18.68
C THR A 264 10.33 8.65 19.28
N SER A 265 11.10 8.84 20.36
CA SER A 265 11.40 10.18 20.89
C SER A 265 12.21 11.02 19.89
N ASP A 266 12.12 12.34 19.98
CA ASP A 266 12.86 13.24 19.07
C ASP A 266 14.38 13.05 19.14
N SER A 267 14.92 12.67 20.29
CA SER A 267 16.33 12.38 20.48
C SER A 267 16.78 11.04 19.87
N GLN A 268 15.86 10.08 19.75
CA GLN A 268 16.13 8.72 19.27
C GLN A 268 15.55 8.47 17.89
N HIS A 269 14.88 9.45 17.30
CA HIS A 269 14.17 9.32 16.05
C HIS A 269 15.09 8.87 14.91
N ASN A 270 14.90 7.63 14.49
CA ASN A 270 15.41 7.05 13.26
C ASN A 270 14.48 5.91 12.86
N HIS A 271 14.00 5.90 11.61
CA HIS A 271 13.03 4.92 11.13
C HIS A 271 13.49 3.48 11.39
N ASN A 272 14.74 3.14 11.07
CA ASN A 272 15.28 1.80 11.29
C ASN A 272 15.39 1.46 12.78
N THR A 273 15.77 2.42 13.62
CA THR A 273 15.82 2.24 15.07
C THR A 273 14.42 1.93 15.61
N SER A 274 13.41 2.68 15.20
CA SER A 274 12.02 2.48 15.63
C SER A 274 11.45 1.14 15.14
N ILE A 275 11.71 0.75 13.88
CA ILE A 275 11.32 -0.54 13.31
C ILE A 275 11.94 -1.70 14.12
N ASN A 276 13.24 -1.61 14.44
CA ASN A 276 13.92 -2.63 15.21
C ASN A 276 13.46 -2.68 16.68
N ALA A 277 13.25 -1.53 17.31
CA ALA A 277 12.74 -1.44 18.67
C ALA A 277 11.32 -2.02 18.78
N PHE A 278 10.46 -1.74 17.80
CA PHE A 278 9.13 -2.36 17.70
C PHE A 278 9.24 -3.88 17.64
N LYS A 279 10.07 -4.42 16.74
CA LYS A 279 10.29 -5.87 16.62
C LYS A 279 10.83 -6.51 17.90
N GLN A 280 11.70 -5.82 18.65
CA GLN A 280 12.24 -6.35 19.90
C GLN A 280 11.16 -6.51 20.98
N GLN A 281 10.20 -5.59 21.03
CA GLN A 281 9.11 -5.63 22.01
C GLN A 281 7.90 -6.43 21.52
N VAL A 282 7.67 -6.44 20.20
CA VAL A 282 6.54 -7.10 19.53
C VAL A 282 7.07 -8.10 18.49
N PRO A 283 7.89 -9.11 18.88
CA PRO A 283 8.48 -10.04 17.91
C PRO A 283 7.44 -10.86 17.14
N VAL A 284 6.24 -10.98 17.68
CA VAL A 284 5.09 -11.66 17.06
C VAL A 284 4.58 -10.99 15.77
N VAL A 285 5.02 -9.77 15.44
CA VAL A 285 4.66 -9.06 14.20
C VAL A 285 5.06 -9.83 12.94
N THR A 286 6.07 -10.67 13.02
CA THR A 286 6.50 -11.50 11.89
C THR A 286 5.70 -12.78 11.70
N SER A 287 4.86 -13.17 12.67
CA SER A 287 4.13 -14.44 12.68
C SER A 287 2.61 -14.31 12.78
N LYS A 288 2.11 -13.17 13.28
CA LYS A 288 0.69 -12.91 13.47
C LYS A 288 0.34 -11.48 13.06
N PRO A 289 -0.92 -11.21 12.63
CA PRO A 289 -1.37 -9.86 12.34
C PRO A 289 -1.43 -9.04 13.63
N ILE A 290 -1.10 -7.76 13.49
CA ILE A 290 -1.12 -6.77 14.56
C ILE A 290 -2.23 -5.76 14.30
N VAL A 291 -2.92 -5.35 15.36
CA VAL A 291 -3.75 -4.14 15.37
C VAL A 291 -3.19 -3.20 16.42
N ILE A 292 -2.75 -2.01 16.01
CA ILE A 292 -2.52 -0.92 16.94
C ILE A 292 -3.90 -0.42 17.36
N THR A 293 -4.38 -0.90 18.51
CA THR A 293 -5.75 -0.62 18.96
C THR A 293 -5.88 0.72 19.64
N GLU A 294 -4.77 1.33 20.02
CA GLU A 294 -4.78 2.65 20.66
C GLU A 294 -3.51 3.43 20.37
N ILE A 295 -3.68 4.65 19.85
CA ILE A 295 -2.63 5.62 19.53
C ILE A 295 -3.22 7.03 19.43
N ASP A 296 -2.51 8.00 19.94
CA ASP A 296 -2.76 9.43 19.76
C ASP A 296 -1.46 10.24 19.88
N TRP A 297 -1.32 11.28 19.05
CA TRP A 297 -0.28 12.31 19.14
C TRP A 297 -0.86 13.68 18.80
N SER A 298 -1.93 14.04 19.47
CA SER A 298 -2.64 15.30 19.27
C SER A 298 -1.85 16.50 19.80
N PRO A 299 -2.17 17.73 19.34
CA PRO A 299 -1.61 18.94 19.91
C PRO A 299 -1.82 19.04 21.41
N GLN A 300 -0.74 19.28 22.17
CA GLN A 300 -0.80 19.38 23.62
C GLN A 300 -1.32 20.74 24.08
N ASN A 301 -2.30 20.75 25.01
CA ASN A 301 -2.80 21.95 25.64
C ASN A 301 -1.71 22.65 26.44
N GLY A 302 -1.60 23.99 26.28
CA GLY A 302 -0.65 24.81 27.04
C GLY A 302 0.76 24.90 26.44
N SER A 303 1.04 24.25 25.32
CA SER A 303 2.29 24.46 24.59
C SER A 303 2.28 25.82 23.86
N ASN A 304 3.44 26.48 23.83
CA ASN A 304 3.62 27.70 23.03
C ASN A 304 3.38 27.37 21.56
N GLY A 305 2.27 27.87 21.02
CA GLY A 305 1.92 27.73 19.63
C GLY A 305 2.11 29.01 18.84
N HIS A 306 1.99 28.90 17.55
CA HIS A 306 1.98 30.02 16.62
C HIS A 306 1.01 29.75 15.47
N TYR A 307 0.55 30.79 14.80
CA TYR A 307 -0.17 30.63 13.56
C TYR A 307 0.81 30.35 12.42
N ASN A 308 0.57 29.28 11.67
CA ASN A 308 1.37 28.97 10.48
C ASN A 308 1.01 29.89 9.30
N GLU A 309 1.69 29.71 8.18
CA GLU A 309 1.47 30.47 6.93
C GLU A 309 0.05 30.33 6.33
N HIS A 310 -0.70 29.32 6.79
CA HIS A 310 -2.09 29.06 6.38
C HIS A 310 -3.12 29.59 7.41
N GLY A 311 -2.67 30.30 8.45
CA GLY A 311 -3.52 30.86 9.51
C GLY A 311 -4.02 29.83 10.54
N ASN A 312 -3.46 28.61 10.58
CA ASN A 312 -3.80 27.59 11.57
C ASN A 312 -2.90 27.73 12.79
N TRP A 313 -3.47 27.56 13.99
CA TRP A 313 -2.71 27.50 15.22
C TRP A 313 -1.91 26.20 15.28
N VAL A 314 -0.61 26.29 15.29
CA VAL A 314 0.32 25.16 15.38
C VAL A 314 0.98 25.21 16.74
N VAL A 315 0.83 24.13 17.51
CA VAL A 315 1.53 23.96 18.79
C VAL A 315 2.92 23.36 18.58
N GLY A 316 3.86 23.69 19.46
CA GLY A 316 5.24 23.20 19.33
C GLY A 316 5.37 21.72 19.67
N ASN A 317 4.44 21.15 20.41
CA ASN A 317 4.50 19.79 20.94
C ASN A 317 3.25 18.98 20.63
N TYR A 318 3.46 17.75 20.24
CA TYR A 318 2.43 16.73 19.98
C TYR A 318 2.68 15.53 20.87
N GLY A 319 1.66 15.00 21.47
CA GLY A 319 1.78 13.86 22.36
C GLY A 319 0.42 13.40 22.86
N THR A 320 0.45 12.58 23.89
CA THR A 320 -0.73 12.09 24.58
C THR A 320 -0.53 12.10 26.08
N TRP A 321 -1.48 11.57 26.85
CA TRP A 321 -1.45 11.57 28.31
C TRP A 321 -0.18 10.93 28.86
N GLY A 322 0.58 11.69 29.65
CA GLY A 322 1.73 11.19 30.40
C GLY A 322 2.89 10.67 29.57
N THR A 323 2.87 10.84 28.27
CA THR A 323 4.02 10.54 27.40
C THR A 323 4.71 11.83 26.97
N GLY A 324 6.01 11.73 26.63
CA GLY A 324 6.76 12.83 26.11
C GLY A 324 6.16 13.35 24.81
N SER A 325 6.31 14.65 24.58
CA SER A 325 5.88 15.25 23.33
C SER A 325 7.00 15.19 22.30
N THR A 326 6.65 14.92 21.06
CA THR A 326 7.60 14.79 19.96
C THR A 326 7.03 15.38 18.68
N THR A 327 7.87 16.04 17.89
CA THR A 327 7.53 16.57 16.58
C THR A 327 7.76 15.55 15.46
N LYS A 328 8.38 14.41 15.77
CA LYS A 328 8.82 13.40 14.77
C LYS A 328 8.14 12.05 14.89
N PHE A 329 7.28 11.88 15.89
CA PHE A 329 6.61 10.60 16.16
C PHE A 329 5.89 10.05 14.92
N GLY A 330 5.06 10.85 14.26
CA GLY A 330 4.26 10.41 13.11
C GLY A 330 5.08 9.82 11.98
N TYR A 331 6.25 10.39 11.69
CA TYR A 331 7.18 9.85 10.68
C TYR A 331 7.69 8.46 11.06
N ALA A 332 8.13 8.28 12.30
CA ALA A 332 8.63 7.01 12.81
C ALA A 332 7.52 5.95 12.90
N TYR A 333 6.35 6.35 13.37
CA TYR A 333 5.16 5.50 13.45
C TYR A 333 4.75 4.98 12.06
N LYS A 334 4.59 5.89 11.11
CA LYS A 334 4.25 5.53 9.73
C LYS A 334 5.28 4.58 9.11
N ALA A 335 6.58 4.82 9.36
CA ALA A 335 7.64 3.95 8.87
C ALA A 335 7.54 2.51 9.40
N VAL A 336 7.13 2.32 10.66
CA VAL A 336 6.90 0.99 11.25
C VAL A 336 5.73 0.28 10.56
N LEU A 337 4.61 0.98 10.35
CA LEU A 337 3.43 0.42 9.68
C LEU A 337 3.73 0.03 8.23
N ASP A 338 4.37 0.93 7.48
CA ASP A 338 4.72 0.70 6.08
C ASP A 338 5.74 -0.46 5.92
N TYR A 339 6.66 -0.61 6.87
CA TYR A 339 7.69 -1.66 6.82
C TYR A 339 7.11 -3.06 6.99
N TYR A 340 6.22 -3.27 7.98
CA TYR A 340 5.66 -4.59 8.26
C TYR A 340 4.48 -4.94 7.36
N ASP A 341 3.75 -3.93 6.87
CA ASP A 341 2.63 -4.08 5.92
C ASP A 341 1.56 -5.13 6.34
N ASN A 342 1.46 -5.41 7.63
CA ASN A 342 0.46 -6.30 8.24
C ASN A 342 -0.13 -5.70 9.53
N ILE A 343 0.07 -4.40 9.74
CA ILE A 343 -0.36 -3.70 10.93
C ILE A 343 -1.60 -2.86 10.60
N SER A 344 -2.71 -3.22 11.22
CA SER A 344 -3.94 -2.42 11.24
C SER A 344 -3.90 -1.43 12.39
N MET A 345 -4.76 -0.38 12.39
CA MET A 345 -4.74 0.61 13.47
C MET A 345 -6.09 1.28 13.71
N THR A 346 -6.29 1.75 14.96
CA THR A 346 -7.34 2.70 15.35
C THR A 346 -6.74 3.85 16.14
N LEU A 347 -7.10 5.09 15.78
CA LEU A 347 -6.82 6.26 16.60
C LEU A 347 -7.66 6.24 17.89
N SER A 348 -7.15 6.82 18.97
CA SER A 348 -7.76 6.81 20.31
C SER A 348 -9.03 7.66 20.46
N GLY A 349 -9.48 8.30 19.40
CA GLY A 349 -10.73 9.07 19.41
C GLY A 349 -11.12 9.54 18.02
N THR A 350 -12.42 9.66 17.80
CA THR A 350 -12.94 10.22 16.55
C THR A 350 -12.48 11.66 16.34
N ASP A 351 -12.41 12.45 17.43
CA ASP A 351 -11.94 13.85 17.40
C ASP A 351 -10.47 13.99 17.00
N THR A 352 -9.67 12.94 17.03
CA THR A 352 -8.28 12.94 16.56
C THR A 352 -8.14 12.69 15.06
N TYR A 353 -9.19 12.14 14.45
CA TYR A 353 -9.28 11.86 13.01
C TYR A 353 -10.04 12.95 12.26
N MET A 354 -11.25 13.30 12.74
CA MET A 354 -12.19 14.23 12.14
C MET A 354 -12.51 15.38 13.09
N ASP A 355 -12.68 16.59 12.57
CA ASP A 355 -13.27 17.71 13.33
C ASP A 355 -14.75 17.44 13.57
N VAL A 356 -15.05 16.70 14.64
CA VAL A 356 -16.42 16.28 15.00
C VAL A 356 -17.33 17.46 15.30
N ALA A 357 -16.82 18.52 15.94
CA ALA A 357 -17.62 19.68 16.28
C ALA A 357 -18.11 20.40 15.02
N GLU A 358 -17.23 20.61 14.05
CA GLU A 358 -17.60 21.21 12.78
C GLU A 358 -18.52 20.28 11.94
N TYR A 359 -18.22 18.98 11.92
CA TYR A 359 -19.06 18.01 11.21
C TYR A 359 -20.50 17.99 11.74
N LEU A 360 -20.69 17.94 13.05
CA LEU A 360 -22.04 17.94 13.65
C LEU A 360 -22.81 19.23 13.38
N LYS A 361 -22.10 20.35 13.20
CA LYS A 361 -22.69 21.67 12.90
C LYS A 361 -23.05 21.84 11.42
N SER A 362 -22.15 21.43 10.51
CA SER A 362 -22.25 21.78 9.09
C SER A 362 -22.49 20.58 8.16
N GLY A 363 -22.31 19.35 8.63
CA GLY A 363 -22.27 18.14 7.81
C GLY A 363 -21.02 18.01 6.94
N LYS A 364 -20.03 18.90 7.11
CA LYS A 364 -18.77 18.85 6.34
C LYS A 364 -17.71 18.11 7.12
N ALA A 365 -17.35 16.95 6.62
CA ALA A 365 -16.25 16.15 7.18
C ALA A 365 -14.91 16.74 6.71
N LYS A 366 -13.99 16.94 7.64
CA LYS A 366 -12.62 17.39 7.40
C LYS A 366 -11.68 16.82 8.44
N ALA A 367 -10.40 16.78 8.11
CA ALA A 367 -9.35 16.32 9.02
C ALA A 367 -9.35 17.11 10.34
N ALA A 368 -9.13 16.42 11.45
CA ALA A 368 -8.85 17.07 12.73
C ALA A 368 -7.57 17.91 12.63
N PHE A 369 -7.48 18.94 13.47
CA PHE A 369 -6.29 19.81 13.57
C PHE A 369 -5.77 20.38 12.25
N GLY A 370 -6.66 20.57 11.26
CA GLY A 370 -6.27 21.08 9.93
C GLY A 370 -5.50 20.08 9.07
N GLY A 371 -5.44 18.81 9.45
CA GLY A 371 -4.74 17.77 8.69
C GLY A 371 -3.23 18.01 8.62
N ILE A 372 -2.61 18.42 9.71
CA ILE A 372 -1.16 18.69 9.79
C ILE A 372 -0.39 17.37 9.62
N TRP A 373 0.38 17.27 8.56
CA TRP A 373 1.15 16.07 8.21
C TRP A 373 2.08 15.63 9.35
N GLU A 374 2.09 14.35 9.63
CA GLU A 374 2.87 13.63 10.63
C GLU A 374 2.99 14.33 12.00
N ALA A 375 2.82 15.64 12.06
CA ALA A 375 2.91 16.44 13.28
C ALA A 375 1.79 16.15 14.28
N CYS A 376 0.64 15.65 13.82
CA CYS A 376 -0.43 15.18 14.69
C CYS A 376 -1.26 14.06 14.03
N ALA A 377 -2.10 13.40 14.83
CA ALA A 377 -2.96 12.29 14.40
C ALA A 377 -3.93 12.65 13.25
N GLY A 378 -4.22 13.93 13.04
CA GLY A 378 -4.99 14.40 11.89
C GLY A 378 -4.40 14.04 10.54
N ALA A 379 -3.09 13.73 10.47
CA ALA A 379 -2.45 13.17 9.28
C ALA A 379 -3.07 11.85 8.82
N CYS A 380 -3.66 11.07 9.74
CA CYS A 380 -4.35 9.83 9.41
C CYS A 380 -5.53 10.01 8.46
N TRP A 381 -6.11 11.20 8.38
CA TRP A 381 -7.11 11.52 7.35
C TRP A 381 -6.59 11.26 5.94
N TYR A 382 -5.36 11.67 5.65
CA TYR A 382 -4.70 11.45 4.36
C TYR A 382 -4.13 10.03 4.24
N TRP A 383 -3.54 9.50 5.31
CA TRP A 383 -2.97 8.15 5.29
C TRP A 383 -4.03 7.09 5.03
N TYR A 384 -5.21 7.21 5.65
CA TYR A 384 -6.30 6.26 5.45
C TYR A 384 -6.81 6.26 4.02
N SER A 385 -6.89 7.42 3.36
CA SER A 385 -7.24 7.48 1.96
C SER A 385 -6.21 6.79 1.06
N LEU A 386 -4.92 6.94 1.35
CA LEU A 386 -3.83 6.29 0.61
C LEU A 386 -3.84 4.77 0.83
N TRP A 387 -4.03 4.32 2.06
CA TRP A 387 -4.09 2.89 2.38
C TRP A 387 -5.37 2.25 1.85
N ALA A 388 -6.50 2.93 1.93
CA ALA A 388 -7.75 2.44 1.36
C ALA A 388 -7.64 2.22 -0.15
N GLN A 389 -6.94 3.06 -0.88
CA GLN A 389 -6.69 2.87 -2.31
C GLN A 389 -5.90 1.58 -2.60
N LYS A 390 -5.00 1.18 -1.70
CA LYS A 390 -4.29 -0.10 -1.80
C LYS A 390 -5.21 -1.29 -1.50
N ASP A 391 -6.03 -1.20 -0.44
CA ASP A 391 -6.69 -2.36 0.16
C ASP A 391 -8.11 -2.60 -0.37
N TYR A 392 -8.80 -1.57 -0.88
CA TYR A 392 -10.21 -1.67 -1.31
C TYR A 392 -10.44 -1.91 -2.79
N ALA A 393 -9.45 -1.72 -3.62
CA ALA A 393 -9.57 -2.02 -5.05
C ALA A 393 -9.90 -3.50 -5.34
N HIS A 394 -9.68 -4.39 -4.35
CA HIS A 394 -9.99 -5.81 -4.44
C HIS A 394 -11.46 -6.17 -4.18
N LYS A 395 -12.23 -5.32 -3.50
CA LYS A 395 -13.60 -5.66 -3.04
C LYS A 395 -14.71 -5.39 -4.04
N SER A 396 -14.46 -4.66 -5.11
CA SER A 396 -15.49 -4.28 -6.07
C SER A 396 -15.76 -5.31 -7.19
N GLY A 397 -15.07 -6.44 -7.19
CA GLY A 397 -15.13 -7.45 -8.25
C GLY A 397 -15.73 -8.83 -7.89
N SER A 398 -16.15 -9.08 -6.65
CA SER A 398 -16.62 -10.42 -6.27
C SER A 398 -18.02 -10.40 -5.66
N SER A 399 -19.02 -10.63 -6.50
CA SER A 399 -20.27 -11.25 -6.08
C SER A 399 -20.63 -12.38 -7.06
N ASN A 400 -20.63 -13.55 -6.53
CA ASN A 400 -21.37 -14.77 -6.86
C ASN A 400 -20.67 -15.96 -7.50
N ASN A 401 -20.73 -16.96 -6.69
CA ASN A 401 -21.18 -18.34 -6.85
C ASN A 401 -20.13 -19.39 -7.23
N GLY A 402 -20.10 -20.29 -6.25
CA GLY A 402 -19.43 -21.56 -6.27
C GLY A 402 -19.96 -22.53 -7.34
N GLY A 403 -19.18 -23.50 -7.65
CA GLY A 403 -19.53 -24.66 -8.46
C GLY A 403 -18.31 -25.51 -8.75
N SER A 404 -18.28 -26.62 -8.14
CA SER A 404 -17.32 -27.72 -8.09
C SER A 404 -17.04 -28.38 -9.44
N ASN A 405 -15.82 -28.90 -9.59
CA ASN A 405 -15.36 -30.19 -10.11
C ASN A 405 -14.85 -30.36 -11.52
N ASN A 406 -13.64 -30.89 -11.50
CA ASN A 406 -13.07 -32.02 -12.21
C ASN A 406 -12.57 -31.95 -13.67
N GLY A 407 -11.25 -32.05 -13.74
CA GLY A 407 -10.60 -33.14 -14.45
C GLY A 407 -10.35 -32.97 -15.96
N GLY A 408 -9.10 -32.89 -16.31
CA GLY A 408 -8.66 -33.05 -17.69
C GLY A 408 -7.25 -32.54 -17.98
N SER A 409 -6.27 -33.41 -17.75
CA SER A 409 -4.87 -33.15 -18.09
C SER A 409 -4.68 -33.08 -19.61
N THR A 410 -4.11 -31.95 -20.10
CA THR A 410 -3.28 -31.96 -21.33
C THR A 410 -2.14 -31.01 -21.10
N THR A 411 -0.95 -31.56 -21.09
CA THR A 411 0.34 -30.90 -20.96
C THR A 411 0.58 -29.97 -22.15
N GLN A 412 0.55 -28.67 -21.87
CA GLN A 412 1.23 -27.65 -22.69
C GLN A 412 2.44 -27.13 -21.93
N PRO A 413 3.47 -26.56 -22.58
CA PRO A 413 4.69 -26.15 -21.92
C PRO A 413 4.39 -25.11 -20.82
N VAL A 414 4.82 -25.40 -19.61
CA VAL A 414 4.62 -24.57 -18.41
C VAL A 414 5.29 -23.22 -18.63
N GLN A 415 4.48 -22.20 -18.87
CA GLN A 415 4.92 -20.81 -18.81
C GLN A 415 5.29 -20.53 -17.34
N PRO A 416 6.45 -19.87 -17.05
CA PRO A 416 6.85 -19.59 -15.68
C PRO A 416 5.77 -18.85 -14.94
N ALA A 417 5.48 -19.26 -13.72
CA ALA A 417 4.49 -18.63 -12.83
C ALA A 417 4.78 -17.14 -12.73
N GLN A 418 3.74 -16.33 -13.01
CA GLN A 418 3.81 -14.87 -12.87
C GLN A 418 4.03 -14.49 -11.40
N PRO A 419 4.83 -13.47 -11.09
CA PRO A 419 4.84 -12.89 -9.74
C PRO A 419 3.43 -12.42 -9.40
N VAL A 420 2.87 -12.91 -8.30
CA VAL A 420 1.56 -12.46 -7.80
C VAL A 420 1.76 -11.07 -7.23
N ASP A 421 1.41 -10.05 -8.02
CA ASP A 421 1.41 -8.68 -7.54
C ASP A 421 0.06 -8.36 -6.88
N LEU A 422 0.13 -7.75 -5.72
CA LEU A 422 -1.00 -7.41 -4.86
C LEU A 422 -1.46 -5.96 -5.06
N SER A 423 -0.87 -5.19 -6.00
CA SER A 423 -1.29 -3.82 -6.26
C SER A 423 -2.57 -3.78 -7.10
N SER A 424 -3.44 -2.84 -6.79
CA SER A 424 -4.67 -2.61 -7.55
C SER A 424 -4.38 -2.05 -8.94
N SER A 425 -5.26 -2.36 -9.91
CA SER A 425 -5.19 -1.76 -11.24
C SER A 425 -5.34 -0.25 -11.18
N LEU A 426 -4.45 0.47 -11.83
CA LEU A 426 -4.53 1.93 -12.02
C LEU A 426 -5.57 2.31 -13.09
N ILE A 427 -6.09 1.34 -13.83
CA ILE A 427 -7.15 1.53 -14.82
C ILE A 427 -8.44 0.91 -14.26
N PRO A 428 -9.54 1.69 -14.16
CA PRO A 428 -10.81 1.20 -13.64
C PRO A 428 -11.41 0.09 -14.51
N ALA A 429 -11.95 -0.95 -13.88
CA ALA A 429 -12.67 -2.01 -14.57
C ALA A 429 -14.00 -1.51 -15.16
N TRP A 430 -14.42 -2.06 -16.29
CA TRP A 430 -15.72 -1.78 -16.91
C TRP A 430 -16.83 -2.52 -16.17
N LYS A 431 -17.99 -1.84 -16.00
CA LYS A 431 -19.12 -2.37 -15.23
C LYS A 431 -20.49 -2.13 -15.87
N THR A 432 -20.57 -1.27 -16.89
CA THR A 432 -21.82 -0.86 -17.51
C THR A 432 -21.83 -1.25 -18.97
N ALA A 433 -22.76 -2.11 -19.38
CA ALA A 433 -22.93 -2.49 -20.77
C ALA A 433 -23.53 -1.32 -21.59
N ASN A 434 -23.23 -1.32 -22.87
CA ASN A 434 -23.67 -0.29 -23.82
C ASN A 434 -23.25 1.13 -23.41
N ASP A 435 -22.04 1.25 -22.89
CA ASP A 435 -21.45 2.51 -22.44
C ASP A 435 -20.07 2.74 -23.07
N ARG A 436 -19.68 4.01 -23.20
CA ARG A 436 -18.32 4.48 -23.45
C ARG A 436 -17.87 5.17 -22.17
N PRO A 437 -17.13 4.47 -21.28
CA PRO A 437 -16.81 5.00 -19.97
C PRO A 437 -15.98 6.28 -20.05
N ALA A 438 -16.28 7.24 -19.19
CA ALA A 438 -15.46 8.42 -19.00
C ALA A 438 -14.00 8.00 -18.70
N GLY A 439 -13.04 8.71 -19.26
CA GLY A 439 -11.62 8.38 -19.13
C GLY A 439 -11.05 7.52 -20.27
N TRP A 440 -11.91 6.92 -21.09
CA TRP A 440 -11.52 6.21 -22.29
C TRP A 440 -11.78 7.05 -23.54
N ALA A 441 -10.70 7.45 -24.22
CA ALA A 441 -10.84 7.98 -25.56
C ALA A 441 -11.12 6.80 -26.50
N CYS A 442 -12.15 6.93 -27.32
CA CYS A 442 -12.52 5.98 -28.36
C CYS A 442 -12.30 6.65 -29.72
N ASN A 443 -11.60 5.95 -30.62
CA ASN A 443 -11.50 6.37 -32.02
C ASN A 443 -12.13 5.29 -32.91
N ASP A 444 -13.07 5.66 -33.72
CA ASP A 444 -13.77 4.78 -34.67
C ASP A 444 -13.67 5.41 -36.07
N ALA A 445 -12.78 4.85 -36.90
CA ALA A 445 -12.51 5.34 -38.25
C ALA A 445 -12.14 6.84 -38.34
N GLY A 446 -11.36 7.31 -37.37
CA GLY A 446 -10.90 8.70 -37.28
C GLY A 446 -11.85 9.64 -36.53
N GLU A 447 -13.04 9.18 -36.14
CA GLU A 447 -13.99 9.95 -35.32
C GLU A 447 -13.82 9.61 -33.84
N TYR A 448 -14.08 10.58 -32.96
CA TYR A 448 -14.02 10.41 -31.50
C TYR A 448 -15.44 10.45 -30.91
N PRO A 449 -16.15 9.30 -30.84
CA PRO A 449 -17.47 9.25 -30.24
C PRO A 449 -17.42 9.70 -28.78
N ALA A 450 -18.39 10.49 -28.34
CA ALA A 450 -18.48 10.96 -26.97
C ALA A 450 -18.66 9.80 -25.96
N SER A 451 -18.23 10.01 -24.72
CA SER A 451 -18.55 9.12 -23.59
C SER A 451 -20.05 9.09 -23.29
N GLY A 452 -20.51 8.02 -22.64
CA GLY A 452 -21.92 7.79 -22.29
C GLY A 452 -22.54 6.63 -23.05
N SER A 453 -23.86 6.53 -23.00
CA SER A 453 -24.62 5.42 -23.61
C SER A 453 -24.40 5.29 -25.11
N ALA A 454 -24.20 4.08 -25.60
CA ALA A 454 -23.91 3.77 -26.99
C ALA A 454 -24.61 2.49 -27.45
N SER A 455 -25.51 2.61 -28.41
CA SER A 455 -26.25 1.48 -29.01
C SER A 455 -25.46 0.80 -30.14
N SER A 456 -24.45 1.45 -30.71
CA SER A 456 -23.65 0.95 -31.84
C SER A 456 -22.19 1.39 -31.75
N GLY A 457 -21.34 0.84 -32.60
CA GLY A 457 -19.92 1.14 -32.62
C GLY A 457 -19.16 0.64 -31.40
N PRO A 458 -17.92 1.07 -31.21
CA PRO A 458 -17.12 0.74 -30.04
C PRO A 458 -17.79 1.14 -28.74
N ARG A 459 -17.88 0.19 -27.81
CA ARG A 459 -18.52 0.34 -26.49
C ARG A 459 -18.23 -0.85 -25.61
N VAL A 460 -18.52 -0.75 -24.32
CA VAL A 460 -18.51 -1.89 -23.40
C VAL A 460 -19.65 -2.84 -23.74
N VAL A 461 -19.35 -4.11 -23.90
CA VAL A 461 -20.32 -5.21 -24.08
C VAL A 461 -20.28 -6.13 -22.86
N LYS A 462 -21.45 -6.70 -22.52
CA LYS A 462 -21.57 -7.65 -21.40
C LYS A 462 -21.79 -9.05 -21.95
N PHE A 463 -20.97 -10.01 -21.52
CA PHE A 463 -21.09 -11.42 -21.85
C PHE A 463 -21.81 -12.20 -20.76
N ALA A 464 -22.46 -13.29 -21.14
CA ALA A 464 -23.19 -14.12 -20.18
C ALA A 464 -22.28 -14.95 -19.26
N SER A 465 -21.07 -15.32 -19.71
CA SER A 465 -20.11 -16.14 -18.97
C SER A 465 -18.71 -16.09 -19.57
N GLY A 466 -17.74 -16.64 -18.86
CA GLY A 466 -16.38 -16.85 -19.35
C GLY A 466 -15.31 -16.15 -18.52
N ASP A 467 -14.15 -15.88 -19.12
CA ASP A 467 -12.98 -15.32 -18.45
C ASP A 467 -13.20 -13.86 -18.03
N PHE A 468 -14.11 -13.16 -18.72
CA PHE A 468 -14.55 -11.81 -18.32
C PHE A 468 -16.02 -11.59 -18.73
N GLU A 469 -16.71 -10.84 -17.86
CA GLU A 469 -18.12 -10.46 -18.06
C GLU A 469 -18.26 -9.18 -18.87
N TYR A 470 -17.44 -8.18 -18.63
CA TYR A 470 -17.45 -6.89 -19.32
C TYR A 470 -16.19 -6.72 -20.14
N GLY A 471 -16.34 -6.38 -21.41
CA GLY A 471 -15.22 -6.06 -22.28
C GLY A 471 -15.53 -4.89 -23.20
N PHE A 472 -14.51 -4.12 -23.59
CA PHE A 472 -14.66 -3.04 -24.54
C PHE A 472 -14.52 -3.58 -25.97
N TYR A 473 -15.62 -3.54 -26.73
CA TYR A 473 -15.62 -3.80 -28.15
C TYR A 473 -14.93 -2.65 -28.88
N VAL A 474 -13.91 -2.97 -29.64
CA VAL A 474 -13.10 -2.05 -30.43
C VAL A 474 -13.02 -2.54 -31.88
N ARG A 475 -13.05 -1.62 -32.84
CA ARG A 475 -12.96 -1.97 -34.26
C ARG A 475 -12.08 -0.99 -35.03
N GLN A 476 -11.53 -1.48 -36.10
CA GLN A 476 -10.97 -0.70 -37.17
C GLN A 476 -11.81 -0.93 -38.43
N SER A 477 -12.77 -0.06 -38.72
CA SER A 477 -13.72 -0.22 -39.79
C SER A 477 -13.15 0.18 -41.17
N ASP A 478 -12.08 0.99 -41.19
CA ASP A 478 -11.38 1.47 -42.39
C ASP A 478 -9.87 1.36 -42.12
N ALA A 479 -9.15 0.60 -43.00
CA ALA A 479 -7.71 0.40 -42.88
C ALA A 479 -6.88 1.69 -43.02
N SER A 480 -7.42 2.71 -43.66
CA SER A 480 -6.76 4.02 -43.87
C SER A 480 -6.94 4.98 -42.71
N LYS A 481 -7.81 4.67 -41.74
CA LYS A 481 -8.16 5.51 -40.60
C LYS A 481 -7.95 4.79 -39.29
N PRO A 482 -7.55 5.51 -38.22
CA PRO A 482 -7.31 4.85 -36.92
C PRO A 482 -8.61 4.32 -36.31
N GLY A 483 -8.51 3.19 -35.61
CA GLY A 483 -9.55 2.63 -34.75
C GLY A 483 -8.89 2.10 -33.48
N PHE A 484 -9.19 2.67 -32.30
CA PHE A 484 -8.57 2.25 -31.03
C PHE A 484 -9.40 2.71 -29.83
N ILE A 485 -9.08 2.17 -28.66
CA ILE A 485 -9.45 2.72 -27.36
C ILE A 485 -8.20 3.08 -26.58
N GLU A 486 -8.23 4.19 -25.82
CA GLU A 486 -7.08 4.68 -25.06
C GLU A 486 -7.51 5.23 -23.71
N TYR A 487 -6.81 4.85 -22.63
CA TYR A 487 -6.98 5.37 -21.29
C TYR A 487 -5.84 6.32 -20.90
N GLY A 488 -6.17 7.38 -20.17
CA GLY A 488 -5.19 8.33 -19.63
C GLY A 488 -4.98 9.61 -20.46
N SER A 489 -5.58 9.71 -21.67
CA SER A 489 -5.47 10.88 -22.54
C SER A 489 -6.56 11.93 -22.35
N THR A 490 -7.69 11.58 -21.69
CA THR A 490 -8.82 12.48 -21.50
C THR A 490 -8.68 13.33 -20.24
N ASP A 491 -9.22 14.55 -20.27
CA ASP A 491 -9.17 15.45 -19.12
C ASP A 491 -9.89 14.86 -17.89
N GLY A 492 -9.26 15.02 -16.72
CA GLY A 492 -9.75 14.46 -15.46
C GLY A 492 -9.50 12.96 -15.27
N HIS A 493 -8.93 12.25 -16.25
CA HIS A 493 -8.67 10.80 -16.21
C HIS A 493 -7.24 10.51 -16.66
N ARG A 494 -6.27 10.97 -15.88
CA ARG A 494 -4.85 10.78 -16.20
C ARG A 494 -4.31 9.51 -15.56
N LEU A 495 -3.50 8.76 -16.31
CA LEU A 495 -2.74 7.63 -15.79
C LEU A 495 -1.40 8.13 -15.25
N ALA A 496 -1.41 8.65 -14.01
CA ALA A 496 -0.21 9.19 -13.39
C ALA A 496 0.67 8.07 -12.82
N LEU A 497 1.87 7.89 -13.35
CA LEU A 497 2.87 6.95 -12.84
C LEU A 497 3.88 7.71 -11.98
N ASN A 498 3.75 7.57 -10.66
CA ASN A 498 4.49 8.35 -9.67
C ASN A 498 5.68 7.60 -9.06
N ASN A 499 5.85 6.31 -9.36
CA ASN A 499 6.94 5.50 -8.86
C ASN A 499 7.89 5.10 -9.99
N TYR A 500 9.20 5.18 -9.74
CA TYR A 500 10.19 4.50 -10.59
C TYR A 500 10.11 3.01 -10.35
N GLY A 501 10.27 2.21 -11.37
CA GLY A 501 10.26 0.76 -11.26
C GLY A 501 9.42 0.08 -12.33
N ASN A 502 9.21 -1.21 -12.15
CA ASN A 502 8.46 -2.04 -13.08
C ASN A 502 6.95 -1.85 -12.90
N TYR A 503 6.28 -1.74 -14.03
CA TYR A 503 4.83 -1.81 -14.16
C TYR A 503 4.46 -2.95 -15.11
N CYS A 504 3.27 -3.51 -14.93
CA CYS A 504 2.72 -4.47 -15.88
C CYS A 504 1.30 -4.11 -16.28
N LEU A 505 0.97 -4.48 -17.51
CA LEU A 505 -0.36 -4.46 -18.08
C LEU A 505 -0.73 -5.90 -18.44
N THR A 506 -1.86 -6.37 -17.91
CA THR A 506 -2.49 -7.62 -18.34
C THR A 506 -3.88 -7.34 -18.87
N PHE A 507 -4.32 -8.12 -19.83
CA PHE A 507 -5.68 -8.03 -20.40
C PHE A 507 -6.05 -9.36 -21.04
N ASN A 508 -7.34 -9.57 -21.25
CA ASN A 508 -7.84 -10.68 -22.03
C ASN A 508 -8.43 -10.18 -23.33
N THR A 509 -8.40 -10.97 -24.39
CA THR A 509 -8.99 -10.59 -25.65
C THR A 509 -9.68 -11.74 -26.37
N VAL A 510 -10.81 -11.43 -27.03
CA VAL A 510 -11.53 -12.32 -27.93
C VAL A 510 -11.80 -11.62 -29.26
N ALA A 511 -11.87 -12.38 -30.34
CA ALA A 511 -12.36 -11.88 -31.60
C ALA A 511 -13.87 -11.59 -31.52
N TRP A 512 -14.32 -10.38 -31.88
CA TRP A 512 -15.74 -10.13 -32.11
C TRP A 512 -16.21 -10.88 -33.34
N SER A 513 -15.40 -10.82 -34.41
CA SER A 513 -15.54 -11.64 -35.60
C SER A 513 -14.17 -11.86 -36.27
N GLY A 514 -14.07 -12.89 -37.12
CA GLY A 514 -12.82 -13.21 -37.82
C GLY A 514 -11.73 -13.73 -36.86
N SER A 515 -10.47 -13.42 -37.19
CA SER A 515 -9.29 -13.80 -36.40
C SER A 515 -8.34 -12.61 -36.22
N PRO A 516 -8.79 -11.55 -35.53
CA PRO A 516 -7.99 -10.36 -35.35
C PRO A 516 -6.85 -10.55 -34.34
N TYR A 517 -5.96 -9.60 -34.33
CA TYR A 517 -4.99 -9.38 -33.27
C TYR A 517 -5.36 -8.12 -32.51
N VAL A 518 -4.87 -7.98 -31.28
CA VAL A 518 -4.96 -6.76 -30.48
C VAL A 518 -3.55 -6.30 -30.15
N LYS A 519 -3.20 -5.10 -30.56
CA LYS A 519 -1.98 -4.42 -30.17
C LYS A 519 -2.27 -3.58 -28.93
N ALA A 520 -1.56 -3.85 -27.84
CA ALA A 520 -1.54 -3.01 -26.65
C ALA A 520 -0.27 -2.19 -26.61
N GLU A 521 -0.36 -0.89 -26.37
CA GLU A 521 0.75 0.05 -26.30
C GLU A 521 0.67 0.86 -25.03
N VAL A 522 1.82 1.05 -24.36
CA VAL A 522 1.99 2.04 -23.28
C VAL A 522 2.82 3.18 -23.85
N ARG A 523 2.32 4.41 -23.63
CA ARG A 523 2.94 5.62 -24.18
C ARG A 523 3.39 6.53 -23.03
N THR A 524 4.57 7.13 -23.20
CA THR A 524 5.14 8.11 -22.29
C THR A 524 4.34 9.40 -22.27
N PRO A 525 4.60 10.33 -21.32
CA PRO A 525 3.99 11.66 -21.32
C PRO A 525 4.21 12.44 -22.62
N ASN A 526 5.27 12.13 -23.36
CA ASN A 526 5.58 12.75 -24.67
C ASN A 526 4.93 12.02 -25.87
N GLY A 527 4.11 10.99 -25.62
CA GLY A 527 3.40 10.23 -26.64
C GLY A 527 4.21 9.12 -27.32
N GLU A 528 5.46 8.87 -26.88
CA GLU A 528 6.31 7.81 -27.42
C GLU A 528 5.88 6.45 -26.87
N VAL A 529 5.87 5.42 -27.72
CA VAL A 529 5.57 4.05 -27.31
C VAL A 529 6.78 3.46 -26.57
N ILE A 530 6.66 3.27 -25.25
CA ILE A 530 7.70 2.69 -24.41
C ILE A 530 7.64 1.16 -24.37
N ALA A 531 6.45 0.61 -24.54
CA ALA A 531 6.23 -0.83 -24.52
C ALA A 531 5.02 -1.20 -25.39
N SER A 532 5.08 -2.30 -26.10
CA SER A 532 3.97 -2.83 -26.89
C SER A 532 3.98 -4.35 -26.93
N THR A 533 2.82 -4.93 -27.11
CA THR A 533 2.62 -6.35 -27.39
C THR A 533 1.48 -6.52 -28.39
N ILE A 534 1.52 -7.59 -29.20
CA ILE A 534 0.47 -7.94 -30.15
C ILE A 534 0.02 -9.35 -29.81
N VAL A 535 -1.28 -9.53 -29.58
CA VAL A 535 -1.87 -10.79 -29.14
C VAL A 535 -2.95 -11.22 -30.14
N LYS A 536 -2.89 -12.47 -30.59
CA LYS A 536 -3.91 -13.06 -31.45
C LYS A 536 -5.16 -13.40 -30.63
N CYS A 537 -6.34 -13.04 -31.13
CA CYS A 537 -7.60 -13.48 -30.53
C CYS A 537 -7.93 -14.91 -30.97
N GLU A 538 -7.54 -15.90 -30.17
CA GLU A 538 -7.78 -17.32 -30.51
C GLU A 538 -9.25 -17.72 -30.39
N LYS A 539 -10.00 -17.09 -29.48
CA LYS A 539 -11.44 -17.28 -29.26
C LYS A 539 -12.25 -16.25 -30.05
N SER A 540 -13.24 -16.71 -30.83
CA SER A 540 -14.26 -15.83 -31.45
C SER A 540 -15.59 -15.97 -30.74
N VAL A 541 -16.27 -14.84 -30.52
CA VAL A 541 -17.64 -14.75 -29.98
C VAL A 541 -18.69 -14.59 -31.09
N ASN A 542 -18.28 -14.55 -32.34
CA ASN A 542 -19.14 -14.51 -33.53
C ASN A 542 -20.24 -13.44 -33.44
N LYS A 543 -19.87 -12.23 -33.03
CA LYS A 543 -20.78 -11.07 -32.85
C LYS A 543 -21.90 -11.29 -31.84
N SER A 544 -21.72 -12.22 -30.90
CA SER A 544 -22.76 -12.58 -29.90
C SER A 544 -22.28 -12.32 -28.47
N THR A 545 -23.04 -11.50 -27.77
CA THR A 545 -22.87 -11.29 -26.31
C THR A 545 -23.38 -12.45 -25.46
N SER A 546 -24.16 -13.35 -26.02
CA SER A 546 -24.56 -14.60 -25.35
C SER A 546 -23.48 -15.68 -25.40
N ALA A 547 -22.42 -15.47 -26.20
CA ALA A 547 -21.28 -16.40 -26.25
C ALA A 547 -20.43 -16.27 -24.95
N SER A 548 -19.78 -17.37 -24.59
CA SER A 548 -18.81 -17.38 -23.49
C SER A 548 -17.47 -16.81 -23.95
N THR A 549 -16.84 -16.03 -23.11
CA THR A 549 -15.46 -15.54 -23.28
C THR A 549 -14.40 -16.53 -22.81
N SER A 550 -14.82 -17.71 -22.31
CA SER A 550 -13.91 -18.77 -21.86
C SER A 550 -12.99 -19.21 -23.01
N GLY A 551 -11.68 -19.32 -22.72
CA GLY A 551 -10.65 -19.54 -23.71
C GLY A 551 -10.21 -18.24 -24.41
N SER A 552 -10.47 -17.08 -23.81
CA SER A 552 -9.88 -15.82 -24.25
C SER A 552 -8.35 -15.86 -24.22
N THR A 553 -7.69 -15.08 -25.06
CA THR A 553 -6.25 -15.00 -25.04
C THR A 553 -5.78 -13.92 -24.09
N GLN A 554 -4.89 -14.26 -23.18
CA GLN A 554 -4.29 -13.29 -22.27
C GLN A 554 -3.13 -12.56 -22.93
N GLY A 555 -3.16 -11.23 -22.86
CA GLY A 555 -2.04 -10.35 -23.20
C GLY A 555 -1.30 -9.93 -21.94
N TYR A 556 0.02 -9.75 -22.10
CA TYR A 556 0.92 -9.30 -21.04
C TYR A 556 1.95 -8.34 -21.61
N LEU A 557 2.23 -7.28 -20.85
CA LEU A 557 3.23 -6.29 -21.18
C LEU A 557 3.84 -5.75 -19.89
N SER A 558 5.17 -5.69 -19.80
CA SER A 558 5.87 -5.06 -18.71
C SER A 558 6.88 -4.04 -19.19
N PHE A 559 7.17 -3.05 -18.38
CA PHE A 559 8.11 -1.99 -18.69
C PHE A 559 8.60 -1.30 -17.42
N TYR A 560 9.75 -0.66 -17.49
CA TYR A 560 10.33 0.09 -16.39
C TYR A 560 10.06 1.59 -16.58
N VAL A 561 9.45 2.24 -15.60
CA VAL A 561 9.21 3.70 -15.60
C VAL A 561 10.48 4.43 -15.21
N LEU A 562 11.02 5.21 -16.14
CA LEU A 562 12.21 6.05 -15.97
C LEU A 562 11.88 7.53 -15.76
N GLU A 563 10.68 7.96 -16.13
CA GLU A 563 10.15 9.30 -15.94
C GLU A 563 8.79 9.23 -15.30
N LYS A 564 8.58 10.01 -14.24
CA LYS A 564 7.24 10.15 -13.63
C LYS A 564 6.40 11.06 -14.50
N GLY A 565 5.10 10.76 -14.61
CA GLY A 565 4.21 11.59 -15.41
C GLY A 565 2.93 10.90 -15.82
N ASN A 566 2.20 11.52 -16.73
CA ASN A 566 0.94 11.00 -17.24
C ASN A 566 1.20 10.11 -18.48
N TYR A 567 0.99 8.83 -18.31
CA TYR A 567 1.11 7.83 -19.39
C TYR A 567 -0.27 7.55 -20.00
N THR A 568 -0.28 6.87 -21.15
CA THR A 568 -1.52 6.35 -21.76
C THR A 568 -1.37 4.88 -22.12
N VAL A 569 -2.50 4.17 -22.09
CA VAL A 569 -2.60 2.77 -22.55
C VAL A 569 -3.59 2.70 -23.70
N ARG A 570 -3.12 2.23 -24.86
CA ARG A 570 -3.93 2.12 -26.08
C ARG A 570 -4.08 0.67 -26.52
N PHE A 571 -5.29 0.30 -26.93
CA PHE A 571 -5.59 -0.97 -27.56
C PHE A 571 -6.11 -0.74 -28.98
N THR A 572 -5.45 -1.37 -29.96
CA THR A 572 -5.76 -1.25 -31.40
C THR A 572 -6.02 -2.64 -31.97
N PRO A 573 -7.16 -2.92 -32.60
CA PRO A 573 -7.36 -4.16 -33.31
C PRO A 573 -6.54 -4.15 -34.62
N CYS A 574 -5.86 -5.25 -34.91
CA CYS A 574 -4.95 -5.38 -36.03
C CYS A 574 -5.28 -6.62 -36.86
N ALA A 575 -4.92 -6.59 -38.17
CA ALA A 575 -5.22 -7.67 -39.08
C ALA A 575 -4.24 -8.87 -38.95
N ASP A 576 -3.02 -8.60 -38.49
CA ASP A 576 -1.95 -9.60 -38.42
C ASP A 576 -1.03 -9.42 -37.19
N ALA A 577 -0.05 -10.34 -37.07
CA ALA A 577 0.95 -10.34 -36.01
C ALA A 577 1.94 -9.17 -36.08
N ASN A 578 2.01 -8.46 -37.18
CA ASN A 578 2.87 -7.29 -37.34
C ASN A 578 2.15 -6.00 -36.90
N GLY A 579 0.88 -6.09 -36.56
CA GLY A 579 0.07 -4.95 -36.13
C GLY A 579 -0.45 -4.13 -37.32
N SER A 580 -0.56 -4.75 -38.51
CA SER A 580 -1.06 -4.08 -39.69
C SER A 580 -2.53 -3.67 -39.55
N ALA A 581 -2.87 -2.51 -40.07
CA ALA A 581 -4.24 -2.07 -40.16
C ALA A 581 -5.07 -2.95 -41.10
N GLY A 582 -6.37 -3.08 -40.86
CA GLY A 582 -7.27 -3.82 -41.71
C GLY A 582 -8.67 -3.22 -41.71
N THR A 583 -9.46 -3.53 -42.72
CA THR A 583 -10.85 -3.10 -42.82
C THR A 583 -11.75 -4.08 -42.09
N TRP A 584 -12.60 -3.58 -41.20
CA TRP A 584 -13.51 -4.38 -40.33
C TRP A 584 -12.79 -5.41 -39.44
N VAL A 585 -11.67 -4.98 -38.85
CA VAL A 585 -10.98 -5.75 -37.82
C VAL A 585 -11.67 -5.47 -36.47
N GLU A 586 -12.21 -6.51 -35.82
CA GLU A 586 -13.09 -6.36 -34.66
C GLU A 586 -12.67 -7.26 -33.51
N ALA A 587 -12.39 -6.68 -32.36
CA ALA A 587 -12.00 -7.41 -31.16
C ALA A 587 -12.71 -6.89 -29.90
N VAL A 588 -12.68 -7.66 -28.84
CA VAL A 588 -13.08 -7.23 -27.50
C VAL A 588 -11.93 -7.41 -26.54
N VAL A 589 -11.65 -6.38 -25.76
CA VAL A 589 -10.64 -6.36 -24.71
C VAL A 589 -11.34 -6.39 -23.35
N GLY A 590 -10.98 -7.32 -22.48
CA GLY A 590 -11.51 -7.49 -21.14
C GLY A 590 -10.42 -7.59 -20.09
N ASN A 591 -10.78 -7.60 -18.82
CA ASN A 591 -9.86 -7.79 -17.66
C ASN A 591 -8.61 -6.93 -17.74
N VAL A 592 -8.73 -5.67 -18.15
CA VAL A 592 -7.58 -4.76 -18.20
C VAL A 592 -7.10 -4.47 -16.77
N ASN A 593 -5.88 -4.86 -16.49
CA ASN A 593 -5.24 -4.63 -15.20
C ASN A 593 -3.85 -4.02 -15.43
N PHE A 594 -3.67 -2.79 -14.97
CA PHE A 594 -2.44 -2.02 -15.08
C PHE A 594 -1.94 -1.66 -13.69
N ARG A 595 -0.74 -2.10 -13.32
CA ARG A 595 -0.28 -1.99 -11.93
C ARG A 595 1.23 -1.78 -11.82
N TYR A 596 1.63 -1.13 -10.72
CA TYR A 596 3.01 -1.07 -10.26
C TYR A 596 3.41 -2.43 -9.67
N MET A 597 4.60 -2.90 -9.99
CA MET A 597 5.14 -4.14 -9.39
C MET A 597 6.13 -3.83 -8.28
N GLU A 598 7.32 -3.36 -8.64
CA GLU A 598 8.38 -3.05 -7.70
C GLU A 598 9.53 -2.31 -8.40
N ASN A 599 10.51 -1.84 -7.62
CA ASN A 599 11.77 -1.36 -8.17
C ASN A 599 12.90 -2.38 -7.90
N PRO A 600 13.13 -3.36 -8.80
CA PRO A 600 14.11 -4.41 -8.58
C PRO A 600 15.57 -3.93 -8.64
N LEU A 601 15.82 -2.69 -9.10
CA LEU A 601 17.14 -2.06 -9.07
C LEU A 601 17.45 -1.40 -7.73
N ALA A 602 16.45 -1.25 -6.84
CA ALA A 602 16.63 -0.76 -5.47
C ALA A 602 16.68 -1.94 -4.51
N PHE A 603 17.84 -2.24 -3.98
CA PHE A 603 18.02 -3.34 -3.04
C PHE A 603 17.60 -2.92 -1.63
N SER A 604 16.81 -3.76 -0.95
CA SER A 604 16.25 -3.46 0.38
C SER A 604 16.18 -4.64 1.35
N LYS A 605 16.39 -5.89 0.87
CA LYS A 605 16.31 -7.12 1.68
C LYS A 605 17.63 -7.89 1.61
N ALA A 606 18.28 -8.09 2.74
CA ALA A 606 19.50 -8.91 2.83
C ALA A 606 19.23 -10.39 2.61
N ASN A 607 20.26 -11.13 2.17
CA ASN A 607 20.20 -12.56 1.88
C ASN A 607 19.07 -12.94 0.93
N TYR A 608 18.90 -12.12 -0.09
CA TYR A 608 17.80 -12.24 -1.06
C TYR A 608 18.32 -12.00 -2.48
N VAL A 609 17.67 -12.58 -3.47
CA VAL A 609 17.85 -12.27 -4.88
C VAL A 609 16.54 -11.70 -5.40
N ASN A 610 16.55 -10.41 -5.77
CA ASN A 610 15.35 -9.73 -6.25
C ASN A 610 14.79 -10.39 -7.52
N PRO A 611 13.47 -10.44 -7.68
CA PRO A 611 12.85 -10.82 -8.95
C PRO A 611 13.36 -9.95 -10.12
N GLY A 612 13.36 -10.52 -11.32
CA GLY A 612 13.80 -9.80 -12.52
C GLY A 612 15.31 -9.84 -12.80
N TRP A 613 16.12 -10.22 -11.82
CA TRP A 613 17.55 -10.43 -12.02
C TRP A 613 17.85 -11.84 -12.55
N LYS A 614 18.68 -11.93 -13.57
CA LYS A 614 19.33 -13.15 -14.01
C LYS A 614 20.77 -13.14 -13.47
N ILE A 615 21.08 -13.99 -12.52
CA ILE A 615 22.43 -14.08 -11.95
C ILE A 615 22.98 -15.45 -12.30
N MET A 616 24.16 -15.48 -12.90
CA MET A 616 24.89 -16.69 -13.22
C MET A 616 26.11 -16.80 -12.31
N ASP A 617 26.30 -17.95 -11.70
CA ASP A 617 27.43 -18.26 -10.82
C ASP A 617 27.97 -19.64 -11.21
N GLY A 618 29.17 -19.69 -11.84
CA GLY A 618 29.75 -20.92 -12.36
C GLY A 618 28.89 -21.62 -13.39
N GLY A 619 28.31 -20.88 -14.31
CA GLY A 619 27.41 -21.41 -15.35
C GLY A 619 26.02 -21.84 -14.85
N LYS A 620 25.73 -21.69 -13.56
CA LYS A 620 24.42 -22.03 -12.97
C LYS A 620 23.59 -20.79 -12.68
N LEU A 621 22.31 -20.89 -12.97
CA LEU A 621 21.36 -19.83 -12.62
C LEU A 621 21.13 -19.83 -11.09
N VAL A 622 21.30 -18.66 -10.47
CA VAL A 622 20.94 -18.42 -9.09
C VAL A 622 19.44 -18.15 -9.00
N GLU A 623 18.73 -18.91 -8.16
CA GLU A 623 17.29 -18.75 -7.99
C GLU A 623 16.94 -17.45 -7.28
N THR A 624 15.79 -16.86 -7.64
CA THR A 624 15.22 -15.68 -6.97
C THR A 624 14.63 -16.08 -5.62
N GLY A 625 14.70 -15.17 -4.64
CA GLY A 625 14.19 -15.42 -3.31
C GLY A 625 15.27 -15.42 -2.24
N ASP A 626 15.02 -16.07 -1.10
CA ASP A 626 15.96 -16.15 0.01
C ASP A 626 17.18 -17.01 -0.35
N ALA A 627 18.37 -16.48 -0.09
CA ALA A 627 19.64 -17.11 -0.45
C ALA A 627 20.62 -17.09 0.72
N GLY A 628 20.97 -18.27 1.23
CA GLY A 628 21.93 -18.44 2.34
C GLY A 628 23.40 -18.35 1.94
N SER A 629 23.73 -18.57 0.66
CA SER A 629 25.10 -18.57 0.13
C SER A 629 25.11 -18.10 -1.33
N GLY A 630 26.31 -17.92 -1.90
CA GLY A 630 26.46 -17.45 -3.28
C GLY A 630 26.05 -15.98 -3.49
N PRO A 631 25.86 -15.57 -4.76
CA PRO A 631 25.41 -14.22 -5.10
C PRO A 631 24.05 -13.90 -4.47
N ARG A 632 23.99 -12.78 -3.79
CA ARG A 632 22.79 -12.28 -3.10
C ARG A 632 22.98 -10.86 -2.64
N ILE A 633 21.94 -10.22 -2.13
CA ILE A 633 22.01 -8.88 -1.55
C ILE A 633 22.66 -8.97 -0.15
N PHE A 634 23.67 -8.16 0.07
CA PHE A 634 24.30 -7.91 1.37
C PHE A 634 23.71 -6.64 2.00
N ASN A 635 23.61 -6.64 3.34
CA ASN A 635 23.31 -5.45 4.14
C ASN A 635 24.60 -4.92 4.79
N PHE A 636 24.86 -3.63 4.63
CA PHE A 636 25.97 -2.89 5.22
C PHE A 636 25.39 -1.90 6.26
N PRO A 637 25.29 -2.28 7.53
CA PRO A 637 24.65 -1.46 8.57
C PRO A 637 25.29 -0.09 8.75
N ASN A 638 26.60 0.02 8.54
CA ASN A 638 27.31 1.31 8.62
C ASN A 638 27.13 2.21 7.38
N GLY A 639 26.41 1.72 6.38
CA GLY A 639 26.01 2.50 5.21
C GLY A 639 27.18 3.13 4.45
N GLY A 640 26.88 4.28 3.82
CA GLY A 640 27.79 5.02 2.96
C GLY A 640 27.07 5.39 1.66
N LYS A 641 27.64 5.05 0.50
CA LYS A 641 26.98 5.24 -0.79
C LYS A 641 25.80 4.31 -0.98
N PHE A 642 25.82 3.12 -0.37
CA PHE A 642 24.68 2.21 -0.34
C PHE A 642 24.68 1.39 0.95
N SER A 643 23.49 1.11 1.50
CA SER A 643 23.29 0.21 2.64
C SER A 643 22.98 -1.22 2.21
N TYR A 644 22.50 -1.44 1.00
CA TYR A 644 22.27 -2.74 0.41
C TYR A 644 22.96 -2.84 -0.93
N GLY A 645 23.68 -3.93 -1.17
CA GLY A 645 24.37 -4.17 -2.43
C GLY A 645 24.30 -5.62 -2.88
N LEU A 646 24.20 -5.85 -4.18
CA LEU A 646 24.20 -7.16 -4.79
C LEU A 646 25.64 -7.68 -4.85
N TYR A 647 25.92 -8.73 -4.12
CA TYR A 647 27.16 -9.50 -4.20
C TYR A 647 27.11 -10.42 -5.42
N ILE A 648 28.13 -10.31 -6.25
CA ILE A 648 28.37 -11.15 -7.43
C ILE A 648 29.82 -11.66 -7.44
N ARG A 649 30.03 -12.84 -8.00
CA ARG A 649 31.35 -13.48 -8.03
C ARG A 649 31.57 -14.29 -9.29
N THR A 650 32.82 -14.66 -9.51
CA THR A 650 33.23 -15.70 -10.46
C THR A 650 33.69 -16.93 -9.68
N SER A 651 32.86 -17.96 -9.56
CA SER A 651 33.13 -19.15 -8.75
C SER A 651 33.78 -20.31 -9.53
N SER A 652 33.93 -20.15 -10.84
CA SER A 652 34.54 -21.14 -11.74
C SER A 652 35.51 -20.46 -12.69
N THR A 653 36.22 -21.29 -13.49
CA THR A 653 37.22 -20.85 -14.46
C THR A 653 36.63 -20.01 -15.60
N SER A 654 37.48 -19.37 -16.36
CA SER A 654 37.19 -18.36 -17.41
C SER A 654 36.16 -18.70 -18.49
N ASN A 655 35.68 -19.95 -18.58
CA ASN A 655 34.73 -20.39 -19.60
C ASN A 655 33.25 -20.46 -19.13
N ASP A 656 32.98 -20.29 -17.87
CA ASP A 656 31.62 -20.37 -17.35
C ASP A 656 30.98 -18.97 -17.23
N GLU A 657 29.67 -18.91 -17.43
CA GLU A 657 28.91 -17.67 -17.27
C GLU A 657 28.89 -17.24 -15.80
N ASN A 658 29.41 -16.03 -15.51
CA ASN A 658 29.44 -15.42 -14.19
C ASN A 658 29.09 -13.93 -14.31
N TYR A 659 27.81 -13.57 -14.10
CA TYR A 659 27.34 -12.18 -14.18
C TYR A 659 26.02 -11.99 -13.47
N ALA A 660 25.68 -10.74 -13.20
CA ALA A 660 24.32 -10.32 -12.85
C ALA A 660 23.74 -9.47 -14.00
N GLU A 661 22.55 -9.80 -14.44
CA GLU A 661 21.88 -9.11 -15.56
C GLU A 661 20.45 -8.75 -15.20
N PHE A 662 20.01 -7.56 -15.58
CA PHE A 662 18.63 -7.09 -15.44
C PHE A 662 18.04 -6.74 -16.80
N GLY A 663 16.74 -6.99 -17.02
CA GLY A 663 16.02 -6.69 -18.25
C GLY A 663 15.84 -7.87 -19.21
N SER A 664 16.43 -9.05 -18.91
CA SER A 664 16.28 -10.27 -19.73
C SER A 664 15.22 -11.25 -19.22
N ARG A 665 14.79 -11.11 -17.97
CA ARG A 665 13.79 -12.02 -17.41
C ARG A 665 12.38 -11.60 -17.79
N TRP A 666 11.56 -12.59 -18.12
CA TRP A 666 10.16 -12.38 -18.42
C TRP A 666 9.44 -11.65 -17.26
N GLY A 667 8.64 -10.66 -17.61
CA GLY A 667 7.95 -9.84 -16.64
C GLY A 667 8.73 -8.63 -16.09
N TYR A 668 10.01 -8.50 -16.46
CA TYR A 668 10.89 -7.42 -16.00
C TYR A 668 11.67 -6.79 -17.16
N GLY A 669 10.96 -6.48 -18.24
CA GLY A 669 11.55 -5.84 -19.42
C GLY A 669 12.04 -4.43 -19.13
N LEU A 670 13.20 -4.07 -19.70
CA LEU A 670 13.75 -2.72 -19.66
C LEU A 670 13.71 -2.14 -21.07
N ASN A 671 12.74 -1.28 -21.32
CA ASN A 671 12.57 -0.63 -22.63
C ASN A 671 13.05 0.81 -22.57
N PHE A 672 13.91 1.20 -23.50
CA PHE A 672 14.34 2.58 -23.70
C PHE A 672 13.66 3.18 -24.93
N VAL A 673 13.27 4.44 -24.82
CA VAL A 673 12.78 5.27 -25.92
C VAL A 673 13.91 6.16 -26.46
N PRO A 674 13.78 6.80 -27.64
CA PRO A 674 14.81 7.67 -28.16
C PRO A 674 15.25 8.76 -27.17
N GLY A 675 16.56 8.92 -27.01
CA GLY A 675 17.13 9.87 -26.08
C GLY A 675 18.55 9.49 -25.61
N LYS A 676 19.12 10.34 -24.80
CA LYS A 676 20.41 10.10 -24.14
C LYS A 676 20.20 9.52 -22.76
N TYR A 677 20.79 8.35 -22.51
CA TYR A 677 20.76 7.68 -21.22
C TYR A 677 22.10 7.76 -20.51
N THR A 678 22.05 7.86 -19.20
CA THR A 678 23.21 7.69 -18.31
C THR A 678 22.83 6.69 -17.22
N ILE A 679 23.59 5.61 -17.11
CA ILE A 679 23.42 4.60 -16.08
C ILE A 679 24.63 4.65 -15.18
N THR A 680 24.41 4.83 -13.89
CA THR A 680 25.45 4.82 -12.86
C THR A 680 25.15 3.77 -11.80
N TYR A 681 26.20 3.29 -11.14
CA TYR A 681 26.16 2.39 -10.00
C TYR A 681 27.38 2.62 -9.14
N ASP A 682 27.35 2.23 -7.89
CA ASP A 682 28.53 2.20 -7.04
C ASP A 682 29.00 0.75 -6.84
N CYS A 683 30.31 0.52 -6.84
CA CYS A 683 30.90 -0.81 -6.66
C CYS A 683 32.04 -0.82 -5.65
N ALA A 684 32.20 -1.97 -5.01
CA ALA A 684 33.31 -2.27 -4.10
C ALA A 684 33.78 -3.71 -4.29
N ALA A 685 35.06 -3.98 -4.02
CA ALA A 685 35.56 -5.32 -3.90
C ALA A 685 35.02 -5.96 -2.62
N TRP A 686 34.49 -7.17 -2.71
CA TRP A 686 34.22 -7.97 -1.51
C TRP A 686 35.51 -8.46 -0.90
N THR A 687 36.45 -8.88 -1.77
CA THR A 687 37.83 -9.18 -1.42
C THR A 687 38.73 -9.01 -2.66
N GLY A 688 40.05 -8.92 -2.46
CA GLY A 688 40.99 -8.74 -3.56
C GLY A 688 40.93 -7.37 -4.23
N THR A 689 41.22 -7.31 -5.52
CA THR A 689 41.22 -6.09 -6.35
C THR A 689 40.47 -6.30 -7.66
N PRO A 690 39.22 -6.80 -7.62
CA PRO A 690 38.45 -7.02 -8.85
C PRO A 690 37.99 -5.70 -9.45
N SER A 691 37.58 -5.77 -10.70
CA SER A 691 36.87 -4.72 -11.43
C SER A 691 35.48 -5.21 -11.81
N VAL A 692 34.61 -4.29 -12.16
CA VAL A 692 33.28 -4.58 -12.70
C VAL A 692 33.23 -4.13 -14.15
N LYS A 693 33.01 -5.05 -15.08
CA LYS A 693 32.62 -4.75 -16.45
C LYS A 693 31.13 -4.55 -16.50
N PHE A 694 30.69 -3.36 -16.85
CA PHE A 694 29.29 -3.02 -17.06
C PHE A 694 29.00 -2.90 -18.54
N GLU A 695 27.91 -3.53 -19.02
CA GLU A 695 27.50 -3.56 -20.40
C GLU A 695 26.00 -3.24 -20.53
N VAL A 696 25.66 -2.43 -21.54
CA VAL A 696 24.28 -2.24 -21.99
C VAL A 696 24.16 -3.00 -23.31
N ILE A 697 23.17 -3.90 -23.37
CA ILE A 697 23.00 -4.86 -24.48
C ILE A 697 21.61 -4.63 -25.06
N ASP A 698 21.50 -4.47 -26.37
CA ASP A 698 20.23 -4.31 -27.06
C ASP A 698 19.49 -5.65 -27.30
N GLU A 699 18.32 -5.59 -27.88
CA GLU A 699 17.46 -6.75 -28.17
C GLU A 699 18.12 -7.76 -29.12
N SER A 700 19.04 -7.32 -29.98
CA SER A 700 19.80 -8.20 -30.88
C SER A 700 20.96 -8.93 -30.21
N GLY A 701 21.26 -8.59 -28.94
CA GLY A 701 22.42 -9.10 -28.21
C GLY A 701 23.68 -8.28 -28.39
N LYS A 702 23.64 -7.16 -29.12
CA LYS A 702 24.79 -6.27 -29.36
C LYS A 702 25.04 -5.39 -28.14
N VAL A 703 26.30 -5.31 -27.67
CA VAL A 703 26.74 -4.36 -26.68
C VAL A 703 26.77 -2.96 -27.29
N VAL A 704 25.87 -2.07 -26.79
CA VAL A 704 25.77 -0.68 -27.29
C VAL A 704 26.59 0.29 -26.43
N ALA A 705 26.91 -0.07 -25.22
CA ALA A 705 27.83 0.67 -24.35
C ALA A 705 28.47 -0.26 -23.31
N SER A 706 29.73 -0.01 -22.98
CA SER A 706 30.49 -0.81 -22.01
C SER A 706 31.52 0.05 -21.29
N LYS A 707 31.80 -0.29 -20.02
CA LYS A 707 32.89 0.30 -19.23
C LYS A 707 33.36 -0.67 -18.16
N ILE A 708 34.68 -0.70 -17.94
CA ILE A 708 35.30 -1.38 -16.80
C ILE A 708 35.56 -0.35 -15.72
N THR A 709 35.19 -0.68 -14.47
CA THR A 709 35.36 0.16 -13.28
C THR A 709 36.13 -0.64 -12.24
N ASN A 710 37.30 -0.15 -11.83
CA ASN A 710 38.11 -0.77 -10.77
C ASN A 710 37.46 -0.50 -9.41
N CYS A 711 37.28 -1.55 -8.59
CA CYS A 711 36.78 -1.44 -7.23
C CYS A 711 37.89 -0.99 -6.29
N SER A 712 38.03 0.32 -6.06
CA SER A 712 39.09 0.87 -5.18
C SER A 712 38.86 0.59 -3.71
N LEU A 713 37.60 0.48 -3.26
CA LEU A 713 37.25 0.08 -1.90
C LEU A 713 37.23 -1.44 -1.80
N ASN A 714 38.02 -1.99 -0.85
CA ASN A 714 37.95 -3.41 -0.47
C ASN A 714 37.23 -3.55 0.88
N LEU A 715 36.13 -4.29 0.89
CA LEU A 715 35.31 -4.52 2.09
C LEU A 715 35.89 -5.62 3.00
N ASN A 716 36.93 -6.33 2.56
CA ASN A 716 37.63 -7.39 3.32
C ASN A 716 36.68 -8.44 3.92
N LYS A 717 35.64 -8.84 3.17
CA LYS A 717 34.58 -9.77 3.60
C LYS A 717 33.83 -9.32 4.87
N ASN A 718 33.79 -8.03 5.14
CA ASN A 718 33.18 -7.45 6.34
C ASN A 718 31.91 -6.70 6.01
N LEU A 719 30.76 -7.23 6.44
CA LEU A 719 29.45 -6.59 6.27
C LEU A 719 29.29 -5.29 7.10
N ASN A 720 30.13 -5.11 8.14
CA ASN A 720 30.15 -3.86 8.92
C ASN A 720 31.06 -2.79 8.32
N ALA A 721 31.72 -3.05 7.18
CA ALA A 721 32.50 -2.03 6.49
C ALA A 721 31.59 -0.93 5.92
N SER A 722 32.04 0.32 5.95
CA SER A 722 31.33 1.42 5.28
C SER A 722 31.56 1.39 3.77
N THR A 723 30.51 1.64 3.03
CA THR A 723 30.54 1.75 1.56
C THR A 723 30.78 3.19 1.06
N ALA A 724 31.11 4.13 1.96
CA ALA A 724 31.28 5.57 1.63
C ALA A 724 32.28 5.83 0.50
N ASN A 725 33.34 5.02 0.42
CA ASN A 725 34.39 5.13 -0.59
C ASN A 725 34.20 4.17 -1.78
N ALA A 726 33.05 3.57 -1.95
CA ALA A 726 32.75 2.74 -3.11
C ALA A 726 32.98 3.53 -4.40
N THR A 727 33.48 2.88 -5.44
CA THR A 727 33.79 3.52 -6.72
C THR A 727 32.54 3.67 -7.57
N GLN A 728 32.31 4.85 -8.12
CA GLN A 728 31.21 5.04 -9.07
C GLN A 728 31.60 4.57 -10.46
N GLY A 729 30.83 3.61 -10.98
CA GLY A 729 30.90 3.16 -12.36
C GLY A 729 29.70 3.71 -13.17
N GLY A 730 29.68 3.38 -14.48
CA GLY A 730 28.56 3.67 -15.35
C GLY A 730 28.96 4.14 -16.74
N VAL A 731 27.96 4.26 -17.62
CA VAL A 731 28.08 4.66 -19.02
C VAL A 731 27.00 5.63 -19.43
N SER A 732 27.29 6.44 -20.49
CA SER A 732 26.27 7.21 -21.20
C SER A 732 26.19 6.72 -22.63
N PHE A 733 24.99 6.62 -23.19
CA PHE A 733 24.77 6.18 -24.57
C PHE A 733 23.51 6.83 -25.14
N ASN A 734 23.34 6.78 -26.46
CA ASN A 734 22.17 7.28 -27.17
C ASN A 734 21.31 6.14 -27.66
N VAL A 735 20.02 6.25 -27.53
CA VAL A 735 19.00 5.38 -28.10
C VAL A 735 18.35 6.13 -29.25
N SER A 736 18.36 5.55 -30.44
CA SER A 736 17.80 6.16 -31.68
C SER A 736 16.38 5.69 -31.97
N LYS A 737 16.01 4.50 -31.49
CA LYS A 737 14.66 3.92 -31.63
C LYS A 737 14.29 3.17 -30.35
N THR A 738 13.03 3.11 -30.06
CA THR A 738 12.52 2.32 -28.94
C THR A 738 12.89 0.85 -29.10
N GLY A 739 13.35 0.22 -28.02
CA GLY A 739 13.74 -1.19 -28.02
C GLY A 739 13.95 -1.72 -26.60
N SER A 740 14.07 -3.05 -26.51
CA SER A 740 14.35 -3.73 -25.25
C SER A 740 15.85 -3.81 -25.01
N TYR A 741 16.27 -3.54 -23.79
CA TYR A 741 17.67 -3.52 -23.38
C TYR A 741 17.91 -4.36 -22.15
N ARG A 742 19.18 -4.79 -21.96
CA ARG A 742 19.65 -5.52 -20.78
C ARG A 742 20.85 -4.81 -20.19
N LEU A 743 20.96 -4.81 -18.88
CA LEU A 743 22.08 -4.26 -18.12
C LEU A 743 22.82 -5.41 -17.49
N ARG A 744 24.13 -5.56 -17.77
CA ARG A 744 24.93 -6.66 -17.26
C ARG A 744 26.16 -6.16 -16.49
N TRP A 745 26.38 -6.75 -15.33
CA TRP A 745 27.57 -6.53 -14.49
C TRP A 745 28.33 -7.83 -14.34
N THR A 746 29.59 -7.83 -14.73
CA THR A 746 30.47 -9.00 -14.68
C THR A 746 31.71 -8.67 -13.84
N PRO A 747 32.05 -9.42 -12.79
CA PRO A 747 33.34 -9.31 -12.13
C PRO A 747 34.45 -9.71 -13.10
N VAL A 748 35.47 -8.86 -13.23
CA VAL A 748 36.60 -9.05 -14.16
C VAL A 748 37.91 -8.61 -13.47
N GLU A 749 39.04 -9.01 -14.03
CA GLU A 749 40.33 -8.41 -13.68
C GLU A 749 40.42 -6.95 -14.14
N ALA A 750 41.42 -6.20 -13.68
CA ALA A 750 41.60 -4.81 -14.04
C ALA A 750 41.77 -4.57 -15.56
N ASN A 751 42.31 -5.54 -16.28
CA ASN A 751 42.44 -5.52 -17.73
C ASN A 751 41.19 -5.94 -18.51
N GLY A 752 40.10 -6.31 -17.76
CA GLY A 752 38.84 -6.75 -18.34
C GLY A 752 38.75 -8.23 -18.66
N ASN A 753 39.76 -9.00 -18.38
CA ASN A 753 39.75 -10.45 -18.57
C ASN A 753 38.91 -11.17 -17.52
N ALA A 754 38.37 -12.31 -17.88
CA ALA A 754 37.78 -13.21 -16.90
C ALA A 754 38.83 -13.70 -15.90
N GLY A 755 38.46 -13.84 -14.64
CA GLY A 755 39.31 -14.32 -13.55
C GLY A 755 38.56 -15.28 -12.64
N TYR A 756 39.30 -15.92 -11.75
CA TYR A 756 38.75 -16.88 -10.81
C TYR A 756 38.62 -16.27 -9.40
N TRP A 757 37.46 -16.49 -8.76
CA TRP A 757 37.16 -15.92 -7.42
C TRP A 757 37.29 -14.39 -7.36
N LEU A 758 36.87 -13.72 -8.44
CA LEU A 758 36.68 -12.28 -8.41
C LEU A 758 35.33 -11.97 -7.74
N GLU A 759 35.36 -11.20 -6.66
CA GLU A 759 34.21 -10.97 -5.79
C GLU A 759 33.92 -9.48 -5.66
N THR A 760 32.74 -9.05 -6.11
CA THR A 760 32.35 -7.63 -6.10
C THR A 760 30.95 -7.44 -5.48
N VAL A 761 30.70 -6.24 -5.03
CA VAL A 761 29.36 -5.79 -4.58
C VAL A 761 29.01 -4.54 -5.37
N ILE A 762 27.79 -4.53 -5.96
CA ILE A 762 27.25 -3.39 -6.66
C ILE A 762 25.99 -2.87 -5.93
N GLY A 763 25.79 -1.55 -5.92
CA GLY A 763 24.62 -0.93 -5.31
C GLY A 763 24.33 0.43 -5.91
N HIS A 764 23.30 1.12 -5.40
CA HIS A 764 22.92 2.47 -5.79
C HIS A 764 22.83 2.65 -7.31
N ILE A 765 22.13 1.72 -8.00
CA ILE A 765 21.94 1.74 -9.45
C ILE A 765 20.94 2.85 -9.79
N LYS A 766 21.33 3.75 -10.70
CA LYS A 766 20.51 4.87 -11.16
C LYS A 766 20.53 4.94 -12.69
N ILE A 767 19.33 5.06 -13.28
CA ILE A 767 19.15 5.31 -14.71
C ILE A 767 18.59 6.74 -14.86
N THR A 768 19.22 7.53 -15.72
CA THR A 768 18.79 8.89 -16.06
C THR A 768 18.55 8.96 -17.55
N HIS A 769 17.40 9.47 -17.96
CA HIS A 769 17.01 9.71 -19.35
C HIS A 769 16.92 11.21 -19.60
N ASN A 770 17.56 11.67 -20.67
CA ASN A 770 17.41 13.02 -21.20
C ASN A 770 16.76 12.89 -22.58
N ALA A 771 15.44 13.12 -22.67
CA ALA A 771 14.71 13.04 -23.92
C ALA A 771 15.28 14.00 -24.96
N THR A 772 15.55 13.53 -26.16
CA THR A 772 15.82 14.38 -27.31
C THR A 772 14.49 14.86 -27.86
N ARG A 773 14.21 16.16 -27.74
CA ARG A 773 13.02 16.75 -28.34
C ARG A 773 13.15 16.71 -29.87
N SER A 774 12.42 15.79 -30.54
CA SER A 774 12.27 15.86 -31.98
C SER A 774 11.29 16.99 -32.31
N VAL A 775 11.78 18.04 -32.94
CA VAL A 775 10.94 19.05 -33.58
C VAL A 775 10.42 18.48 -34.88
N ALA A 776 9.18 17.91 -34.84
CA ALA A 776 8.43 17.72 -36.08
C ALA A 776 7.73 19.05 -36.40
N GLY A 777 8.00 19.57 -37.61
CA GLY A 777 7.46 20.86 -38.04
C GLY A 777 5.94 20.82 -38.24
N GLY A 778 5.28 21.90 -37.81
CA GLY A 778 3.87 22.21 -38.00
C GLY A 778 3.52 23.43 -37.16
N ASP A 779 3.26 24.54 -37.84
CA ASP A 779 2.96 25.86 -37.31
C ASP A 779 1.81 25.81 -36.31
N ASP A 780 2.03 26.28 -35.08
CA ASP A 780 1.15 27.16 -34.36
C ASP A 780 1.86 27.78 -33.12
N GLU A 781 1.81 29.10 -33.04
CA GLU A 781 2.41 29.90 -31.99
C GLU A 781 1.70 29.66 -30.66
N THR A 782 2.44 29.23 -29.62
CA THR A 782 2.32 29.72 -28.23
C THR A 782 3.51 29.25 -27.37
N THR A 783 4.34 30.21 -27.02
CA THR A 783 5.27 30.33 -25.87
C THR A 783 5.95 29.05 -25.34
N ALA A 784 7.12 28.72 -25.92
CA ALA A 784 8.11 27.83 -25.33
C ALA A 784 9.19 28.64 -24.60
N ILE A 785 9.42 28.31 -23.33
CA ILE A 785 10.64 28.75 -22.60
C ILE A 785 11.80 27.90 -23.13
N SER A 786 12.69 28.51 -23.89
CA SER A 786 13.91 27.91 -24.39
C SER A 786 14.90 27.66 -23.25
N ALA A 787 15.45 26.45 -23.16
CA ALA A 787 16.62 26.17 -22.34
C ALA A 787 17.81 26.98 -22.87
N VAL A 788 18.35 27.83 -22.02
CA VAL A 788 19.53 28.63 -22.34
C VAL A 788 20.75 27.71 -22.35
N LYS A 789 21.43 27.64 -23.52
CA LYS A 789 22.81 27.20 -23.64
C LYS A 789 23.67 28.04 -22.70
N ALA A 790 24.57 27.41 -21.98
CA ALA A 790 25.60 28.11 -21.25
C ALA A 790 26.50 28.85 -22.23
N GLU A 791 26.22 30.13 -22.39
CA GLU A 791 27.21 31.10 -22.90
C GLU A 791 27.69 31.93 -21.71
N THR A 792 28.97 32.28 -21.77
CA THR A 792 29.79 33.06 -20.85
C THR A 792 29.05 34.07 -20.02
N ALA A 793 29.40 34.18 -18.75
CA ALA A 793 28.88 35.04 -17.70
C ALA A 793 28.41 36.42 -18.22
N ASP A 794 27.07 36.59 -18.33
CA ASP A 794 26.44 37.89 -18.52
C ASP A 794 25.92 38.34 -17.14
N GLU A 795 26.36 39.45 -16.67
CA GLU A 795 26.04 40.04 -15.35
C GLU A 795 24.57 40.47 -15.21
N ALA A 796 23.64 39.58 -15.52
CA ALA A 796 22.22 39.89 -15.55
C ALA A 796 21.53 39.61 -14.20
N TYR A 797 20.71 40.54 -13.73
CA TYR A 797 19.83 40.39 -12.59
C TYR A 797 18.44 39.95 -13.07
N TYR A 798 17.79 39.06 -12.29
CA TYR A 798 16.40 38.59 -12.53
C TYR A 798 15.56 38.90 -11.30
N ASP A 799 14.29 39.26 -11.48
CA ASP A 799 13.34 39.39 -10.38
C ASP A 799 12.89 37.96 -9.89
N LEU A 800 12.13 37.89 -8.81
CA LEU A 800 11.66 36.63 -8.25
C LEU A 800 10.65 35.89 -9.16
N SER A 801 10.15 36.53 -10.21
CA SER A 801 9.32 35.93 -11.25
C SER A 801 10.13 35.46 -12.48
N GLY A 802 11.46 35.56 -12.45
CA GLY A 802 12.37 35.12 -13.51
C GLY A 802 12.53 36.09 -14.68
N ARG A 803 12.06 37.36 -14.61
CA ARG A 803 12.25 38.36 -15.65
C ARG A 803 13.59 39.07 -15.48
N LYS A 804 14.31 39.24 -16.58
CA LYS A 804 15.59 40.01 -16.61
C LYS A 804 15.33 41.49 -16.31
N VAL A 805 16.03 42.01 -15.30
CA VAL A 805 15.92 43.41 -14.85
C VAL A 805 17.14 44.18 -15.33
N LYS A 806 16.89 45.17 -16.20
CA LYS A 806 17.94 46.16 -16.59
C LYS A 806 18.01 47.22 -15.50
N ASN A 807 19.15 47.39 -14.85
CA ASN A 807 19.42 48.39 -13.79
C ASN A 807 18.58 48.19 -12.51
N PRO A 808 18.80 47.12 -11.75
CA PRO A 808 18.12 46.92 -10.47
C PRO A 808 18.65 47.97 -9.45
N THR A 809 17.74 48.69 -8.79
CA THR A 809 18.13 49.77 -7.84
C THR A 809 17.99 49.32 -6.38
N LYS A 810 16.91 48.67 -5.99
CA LYS A 810 16.70 48.25 -4.61
C LYS A 810 15.72 47.05 -4.63
N GLY A 811 16.03 46.00 -3.88
CA GLY A 811 15.15 44.84 -3.78
C GLY A 811 15.88 43.49 -3.76
N ILE A 812 15.12 42.40 -3.93
CA ILE A 812 15.67 41.04 -3.97
C ILE A 812 15.65 40.55 -5.42
N PHE A 813 16.82 40.10 -5.90
CA PHE A 813 17.04 39.63 -7.25
C PHE A 813 17.77 38.28 -7.25
N ILE A 814 17.79 37.62 -8.38
CA ILE A 814 18.63 36.45 -8.63
C ILE A 814 19.73 36.86 -9.62
N LYS A 815 21.00 36.68 -9.25
CA LYS A 815 22.16 36.79 -10.11
C LYS A 815 22.99 35.52 -9.99
N ASP A 816 23.39 34.95 -11.11
CA ASP A 816 24.14 33.67 -11.18
C ASP A 816 23.55 32.55 -10.33
N GLY A 817 22.21 32.44 -10.38
CA GLY A 817 21.49 31.42 -9.61
C GLY A 817 21.46 31.66 -8.09
N LYS A 818 21.97 32.75 -7.61
CA LYS A 818 21.99 33.10 -6.17
C LYS A 818 21.12 34.33 -5.87
N LYS A 819 20.48 34.30 -4.70
CA LYS A 819 19.68 35.41 -4.19
C LYS A 819 20.60 36.56 -3.78
N VAL A 820 20.40 37.76 -4.36
CA VAL A 820 21.14 39.01 -4.08
C VAL A 820 20.17 40.05 -3.58
N ILE A 821 20.54 40.74 -2.51
CA ILE A 821 19.76 41.87 -1.96
C ILE A 821 20.51 43.15 -2.30
N LEU A 822 19.90 44.00 -3.12
CA LEU A 822 20.39 45.37 -3.35
C LEU A 822 19.70 46.31 -2.35
N LYS A 823 20.49 47.06 -1.61
CA LYS A 823 20.05 47.98 -0.53
C LYS A 823 19.74 49.39 -1.04
#